data_b82e84ab49a1cf9e5bb7a50f4a583cd9
#
_entry.id   b82e84ab49a1cf9e5bb7a50f4a583cd9
#
_cell.length_a   1.000
_cell.length_b   1.000
_cell.length_c   1.000
_cell.angle_alpha   90.00
_cell.angle_beta   90.00
_cell.angle_gamma   90.00
#
_symmetry.space_group_name_H-M   'P 1'
#
loop_
_entity.id
_entity.type
_entity.pdbx_description
1 polymer ?
#
loop_
_entity_poly.entity_id
_entity_poly.type
_entity_poly.pdbx_seq_one_letter_code
_entity_poly.pdbx_strand_id
1 'polypeptide(L)'
;MRMIHETKQKHLYFSVAFALSIALAPTSAYAVGNPVGSPEASMPQAVQQNGNHKVTGRVVDSAGEPLIGATIMVEGTKEGAVTDIDGNFTINTTSKAKLVISYVGYTTQTILVGDKTTIDVTLKEVANTMNEVVVTALGIKRAEKALSYNVQSVGSNELTRNKDANFVNSLNGKVAGVSISKSASGVGGATRVIMRGAKSIEGDNNVLYVIDGIPIFNFSGGRDSGIMGEGRVSSEGIADFNPEDIESISVLAGPSAAALYGSNAANGAILITTKKGKEGRVDISFSSSADFSSPLLMPKFQNTYGNKLGSYESWGEKLATPSSYDPKKDFFRTGTNFINALTLNMGNEFNQTFASVATTNSRGIVPNNTYDRYNFTIRNTTRMLKNKVQLDLGASYIKQKDNNMVSQGEYWNPIVAAYLFPRGESFEGIKTFERYDNVRNFPTQYWPISDSRFANQNPYWTAYRNLAPDDKDRFMFNAGLTYNIFDWLSVAGRIRLDKTFITSERKIYASSFNYFAKEKGAYDYYDYKDHQTYIDAIANINKTFGKFSLAANVGYSYSDYASLTRGYGGNLVLVPNKFSLNNINPSDSKIREAGGDSKVRNVAAFASAELGWRSMVYLTLTGRNDWNSRLVNSSEESFFYPSVGLSAIVSEMTKLPSFISYLKVRGSYTEVGSPVSRSGMTPGTITTPLVGGSLKSTDIYPFTDYKAERTKSYEFGLTARFWKKLSFDFTWYKSNTYNQTFVGDLPESSGYKKVYLQAGNVENRGVEMSLGYSDNFGGLQWNSSLVYSK
;
A
#
# COMPACT_ATOMS: atom_id res chain seq x y z
N MET A 1 7.71 39.04 14.72
CA MET A 1 7.57 37.87 13.82
C MET A 1 7.40 36.53 14.56
N ARG A 2 7.94 36.31 15.74
CA ARG A 2 7.73 35.10 16.57
C ARG A 2 6.29 34.91 17.09
N MET A 3 5.61 36.00 17.44
CA MET A 3 4.23 35.94 17.98
C MET A 3 3.13 35.52 16.98
N ILE A 4 3.35 35.75 15.68
CA ILE A 4 2.35 35.39 14.65
C ILE A 4 2.41 33.88 14.31
N HIS A 5 3.55 33.24 14.54
CA HIS A 5 3.72 31.82 14.25
C HIS A 5 3.13 30.91 15.34
N GLU A 6 3.24 31.32 16.60
CA GLU A 6 2.63 30.58 17.73
C GLU A 6 1.09 30.66 17.71
N THR A 7 0.51 31.75 17.27
CA THR A 7 -0.95 31.91 17.20
C THR A 7 -1.58 31.03 16.12
N LYS A 8 -0.92 30.83 14.99
CA LYS A 8 -1.40 29.92 13.92
C LYS A 8 -1.29 28.45 14.29
N GLN A 9 -0.27 28.05 15.05
CA GLN A 9 -0.19 26.68 15.56
C GLN A 9 -1.26 26.39 16.62
N LYS A 10 -1.54 27.31 17.51
CA LYS A 10 -2.60 27.13 18.55
C LYS A 10 -4.00 26.97 17.94
N HIS A 11 -4.31 27.67 16.85
CA HIS A 11 -5.60 27.51 16.16
C HIS A 11 -5.72 26.16 15.43
N LEU A 12 -4.64 25.58 14.94
CA LEU A 12 -4.66 24.28 14.29
C LEU A 12 -4.88 23.13 15.31
N TYR A 13 -4.25 23.22 16.48
CA TYR A 13 -4.47 22.27 17.58
C TYR A 13 -5.90 22.36 18.17
N PHE A 14 -6.49 23.55 18.21
CA PHE A 14 -7.86 23.73 18.70
C PHE A 14 -8.89 23.14 17.73
N SER A 15 -8.67 23.24 16.43
CA SER A 15 -9.57 22.68 15.40
C SER A 15 -9.53 21.13 15.35
N VAL A 16 -8.38 20.52 15.60
CA VAL A 16 -8.26 19.06 15.66
C VAL A 16 -8.84 18.51 16.96
N ALA A 17 -8.66 19.21 18.09
CA ALA A 17 -9.27 18.83 19.38
C ALA A 17 -10.80 18.93 19.35
N PHE A 18 -11.36 19.91 18.61
CA PHE A 18 -12.82 20.05 18.49
C PHE A 18 -13.45 18.96 17.60
N ALA A 19 -12.75 18.48 16.56
CA ALA A 19 -13.23 17.36 15.76
C ALA A 19 -13.16 16.02 16.50
N LEU A 20 -12.20 15.83 17.42
CA LEU A 20 -12.10 14.65 18.26
C LEU A 20 -13.15 14.63 19.40
N SER A 21 -13.54 15.80 19.91
CA SER A 21 -14.52 15.90 21.00
C SER A 21 -15.96 15.60 20.57
N ILE A 22 -16.29 15.75 19.27
CA ILE A 22 -17.62 15.39 18.75
C ILE A 22 -17.79 13.87 18.59
N ALA A 23 -16.70 13.11 18.43
CA ALA A 23 -16.74 11.65 18.31
C ALA A 23 -16.74 10.89 19.64
N LEU A 24 -16.51 11.58 20.77
CA LEU A 24 -16.38 11.02 22.12
C LEU A 24 -17.41 11.55 23.12
N ALA A 25 -18.60 11.97 22.67
CA ALA A 25 -19.68 12.31 23.60
C ALA A 25 -20.14 11.04 24.32
N PRO A 26 -19.95 10.90 25.64
CA PRO A 26 -20.45 9.75 26.36
C PRO A 26 -21.97 9.85 26.41
N THR A 27 -22.68 8.79 26.06
CA THR A 27 -24.06 8.60 26.42
C THR A 27 -24.12 8.49 27.94
N SER A 28 -24.46 9.59 28.61
CA SER A 28 -24.73 9.62 30.04
C SER A 28 -25.91 8.71 30.35
N ALA A 29 -25.62 7.61 31.00
CA ALA A 29 -26.63 6.80 31.67
C ALA A 29 -27.18 7.62 32.85
N TYR A 30 -28.43 7.97 32.79
CA TYR A 30 -29.13 8.51 33.93
C TYR A 30 -29.33 7.41 34.98
N ALA A 31 -28.61 7.49 36.08
CA ALA A 31 -28.91 6.77 37.30
C ALA A 31 -29.98 7.57 38.03
N VAL A 32 -31.20 7.06 38.04
CA VAL A 32 -32.26 7.57 38.92
C VAL A 32 -32.16 6.83 40.25
N GLY A 33 -31.87 7.58 41.32
CA GLY A 33 -31.89 7.07 42.66
C GLY A 33 -33.33 6.83 43.15
N ASN A 34 -33.51 5.75 43.95
CA ASN A 34 -34.73 5.41 44.63
C ASN A 34 -35.05 6.40 45.76
N PRO A 35 -36.33 6.64 46.02
CA PRO A 35 -36.79 6.65 47.41
C PRO A 35 -37.88 5.61 47.71
N VAL A 36 -37.77 5.11 48.90
CA VAL A 36 -38.61 4.15 49.62
C VAL A 36 -40.07 4.64 49.78
N GLY A 37 -41.03 3.70 49.71
CA GLY A 37 -42.37 3.90 50.27
C GLY A 37 -43.47 3.10 49.57
N SER A 38 -43.86 1.97 50.14
CA SER A 38 -45.10 1.18 49.84
C SER A 38 -46.37 1.92 50.29
N PRO A 39 -47.59 1.62 49.80
CA PRO A 39 -48.23 0.31 50.00
C PRO A 39 -49.13 -0.22 48.84
N GLU A 40 -49.52 -1.45 49.05
CA GLU A 40 -50.35 -2.37 48.27
C GLU A 40 -51.63 -1.81 47.61
N ALA A 41 -51.88 -2.30 46.35
CA ALA A 41 -53.26 -2.62 45.92
C ALA A 41 -53.25 -3.61 44.79
N SER A 42 -53.85 -4.68 45.00
CA SER A 42 -54.40 -5.82 44.28
C SER A 42 -54.51 -5.83 42.74
N MET A 43 -54.19 -7.04 42.21
CA MET A 43 -54.33 -7.72 40.93
C MET A 43 -55.61 -7.44 40.10
N PRO A 44 -55.58 -7.75 38.76
CA PRO A 44 -55.82 -9.12 38.37
C PRO A 44 -54.85 -9.66 37.32
N GLN A 45 -54.62 -10.94 37.46
CA GLN A 45 -53.86 -11.82 36.61
C GLN A 45 -54.43 -11.95 35.18
N ALA A 46 -53.56 -11.93 34.18
CA ALA A 46 -53.70 -12.76 32.99
C ALA A 46 -52.33 -13.44 32.74
N VAL A 47 -52.22 -14.62 33.33
CA VAL A 47 -51.12 -15.53 33.07
C VAL A 47 -51.35 -16.11 31.69
N GLN A 48 -50.56 -15.63 30.67
CA GLN A 48 -50.23 -16.47 29.52
C GLN A 48 -49.06 -17.37 29.91
N GLN A 49 -49.37 -18.63 30.19
CA GLN A 49 -48.42 -19.71 30.26
C GLN A 49 -47.79 -19.85 28.86
N ASN A 50 -46.62 -19.30 28.64
CA ASN A 50 -45.74 -19.72 27.60
C ASN A 50 -45.17 -21.08 28.02
N GLY A 51 -45.71 -22.16 27.41
CA GLY A 51 -45.17 -23.50 27.56
C GLY A 51 -43.71 -23.54 27.22
N ASN A 52 -42.83 -23.69 28.23
CA ASN A 52 -41.41 -23.91 28.03
C ASN A 52 -41.22 -25.28 27.35
N HIS A 53 -41.10 -25.30 26.00
CA HIS A 53 -40.79 -26.51 25.25
C HIS A 53 -39.23 -26.63 25.21
N LYS A 54 -38.71 -27.57 26.00
CA LYS A 54 -37.27 -27.88 26.00
C LYS A 54 -36.93 -28.72 24.79
N VAL A 55 -36.06 -28.22 23.93
CA VAL A 55 -35.55 -28.90 22.75
C VAL A 55 -34.07 -29.24 22.96
N THR A 56 -33.70 -30.48 22.71
CA THR A 56 -32.33 -30.97 22.68
C THR A 56 -31.99 -31.44 21.28
N GLY A 57 -30.73 -31.56 20.95
CA GLY A 57 -30.33 -32.05 19.64
C GLY A 57 -28.82 -32.08 19.45
N ARG A 58 -28.41 -32.62 18.32
CA ARG A 58 -27.01 -32.70 17.95
C ARG A 58 -26.79 -32.09 16.59
N VAL A 59 -25.73 -31.30 16.45
CA VAL A 59 -25.32 -30.70 15.17
C VAL A 59 -24.06 -31.36 14.69
N VAL A 60 -24.12 -31.98 13.51
CA VAL A 60 -23.02 -32.70 12.86
C VAL A 60 -22.79 -32.17 11.44
N ASP A 61 -21.65 -32.51 10.87
CA ASP A 61 -21.38 -32.29 9.45
C ASP A 61 -21.89 -33.43 8.56
N SER A 62 -21.63 -33.37 7.25
CA SER A 62 -22.02 -34.39 6.28
C SER A 62 -21.29 -35.73 6.47
N ALA A 63 -20.20 -35.77 7.21
CA ALA A 63 -19.45 -37.00 7.58
C ALA A 63 -19.89 -37.57 8.93
N GLY A 64 -20.77 -36.87 9.68
CA GLY A 64 -21.26 -37.29 10.99
C GLY A 64 -20.39 -36.77 12.14
N GLU A 65 -19.36 -35.95 11.86
CA GLU A 65 -18.50 -35.34 12.88
C GLU A 65 -19.22 -34.23 13.63
N PRO A 66 -19.07 -34.12 14.98
CA PRO A 66 -19.75 -33.09 15.76
C PRO A 66 -19.22 -31.68 15.46
N LEU A 67 -20.12 -30.73 15.26
CA LEU A 67 -19.78 -29.33 15.05
C LEU A 67 -19.78 -28.59 16.41
N ILE A 68 -18.60 -28.43 17.00
CA ILE A 68 -18.38 -27.79 18.30
C ILE A 68 -18.50 -26.27 18.16
N GLY A 69 -19.34 -25.62 19.00
CA GLY A 69 -19.50 -24.17 18.92
C GLY A 69 -20.47 -23.70 17.83
N ALA A 70 -21.26 -24.58 17.24
CA ALA A 70 -22.34 -24.18 16.35
C ALA A 70 -23.39 -23.37 17.10
N THR A 71 -23.87 -22.29 16.50
CA THR A 71 -24.81 -21.37 17.14
C THR A 71 -26.24 -21.74 16.73
N ILE A 72 -27.12 -21.89 17.73
CA ILE A 72 -28.53 -22.14 17.58
C ILE A 72 -29.29 -20.92 18.11
N MET A 73 -30.00 -20.18 17.25
CA MET A 73 -30.75 -18.98 17.62
C MET A 73 -32.24 -19.19 17.35
N VAL A 74 -33.12 -18.66 18.22
CA VAL A 74 -34.54 -18.59 17.96
C VAL A 74 -34.81 -17.40 17.05
N GLU A 75 -35.41 -17.61 15.85
CA GLU A 75 -35.64 -16.57 14.84
C GLU A 75 -36.47 -15.42 15.42
N GLY A 76 -35.93 -14.21 15.28
CA GLY A 76 -36.57 -12.96 15.75
C GLY A 76 -36.38 -12.68 17.24
N THR A 77 -35.57 -13.46 17.97
CA THR A 77 -35.28 -13.25 19.39
C THR A 77 -33.78 -13.15 19.67
N LYS A 78 -33.40 -12.85 20.91
CA LYS A 78 -31.99 -12.89 21.36
C LYS A 78 -31.67 -14.21 22.09
N GLU A 79 -32.60 -15.15 22.14
CA GLU A 79 -32.40 -16.43 22.79
C GLU A 79 -31.65 -17.38 21.89
N GLY A 80 -30.60 -18.01 22.42
CA GLY A 80 -29.76 -18.95 21.68
C GLY A 80 -29.00 -19.92 22.57
N ALA A 81 -28.46 -20.95 21.96
CA ALA A 81 -27.56 -21.93 22.55
C ALA A 81 -26.36 -22.17 21.64
N VAL A 82 -25.32 -22.77 22.19
CA VAL A 82 -24.10 -23.16 21.46
C VAL A 82 -23.87 -24.65 21.72
N THR A 83 -23.41 -25.38 20.69
CA THR A 83 -23.11 -26.80 20.83
C THR A 83 -21.87 -27.06 21.70
N ASP A 84 -21.90 -28.13 22.47
CA ASP A 84 -20.79 -28.63 23.27
C ASP A 84 -19.74 -29.41 22.42
N ILE A 85 -18.78 -30.06 23.08
CA ILE A 85 -17.69 -30.82 22.43
C ILE A 85 -18.18 -32.03 21.66
N ASP A 86 -19.36 -32.55 21.93
CA ASP A 86 -19.99 -33.68 21.25
C ASP A 86 -21.03 -33.22 20.22
N GLY A 87 -21.13 -31.87 19.99
CA GLY A 87 -22.08 -31.27 19.09
C GLY A 87 -23.49 -31.13 19.63
N ASN A 88 -23.75 -31.42 20.93
CA ASN A 88 -25.08 -31.38 21.51
C ASN A 88 -25.46 -29.96 21.91
N PHE A 89 -26.74 -29.64 21.84
CA PHE A 89 -27.31 -28.40 22.34
C PHE A 89 -28.60 -28.63 23.11
N THR A 90 -28.94 -27.66 23.97
CA THR A 90 -30.22 -27.59 24.65
C THR A 90 -30.73 -26.15 24.61
N ILE A 91 -31.95 -25.96 24.15
CA ILE A 91 -32.58 -24.64 24.09
C ILE A 91 -34.04 -24.73 24.56
N ASN A 92 -34.50 -23.74 25.35
CA ASN A 92 -35.89 -23.61 25.72
C ASN A 92 -36.58 -22.64 24.77
N THR A 93 -37.69 -23.08 24.16
CA THR A 93 -38.38 -22.25 23.18
C THR A 93 -39.87 -22.61 23.11
N THR A 94 -40.58 -22.23 22.09
CA THR A 94 -42.00 -22.56 21.89
C THR A 94 -42.14 -23.47 20.66
N SER A 95 -43.21 -24.27 20.62
CA SER A 95 -43.48 -25.16 19.49
C SER A 95 -43.65 -24.42 18.16
N LYS A 96 -43.98 -23.13 18.18
CA LYS A 96 -44.13 -22.31 16.96
C LYS A 96 -42.83 -21.63 16.53
N ALA A 97 -41.74 -21.77 17.33
CA ALA A 97 -40.47 -21.14 17.04
C ALA A 97 -39.73 -21.81 15.90
N LYS A 98 -38.90 -21.05 15.20
CA LYS A 98 -37.92 -21.56 14.24
C LYS A 98 -36.53 -21.40 14.81
N LEU A 99 -35.74 -22.45 14.76
CA LEU A 99 -34.34 -22.44 15.15
C LEU A 99 -33.48 -22.17 13.91
N VAL A 100 -32.66 -21.15 13.98
CA VAL A 100 -31.62 -20.83 12.99
C VAL A 100 -30.31 -21.41 13.49
N ILE A 101 -29.82 -22.47 12.84
CA ILE A 101 -28.61 -23.17 13.18
C ILE A 101 -27.52 -22.73 12.20
N SER A 102 -26.43 -22.16 12.71
CA SER A 102 -25.32 -21.65 11.91
C SER A 102 -23.97 -22.07 12.50
N TYR A 103 -23.03 -22.36 11.62
CA TYR A 103 -21.63 -22.63 11.96
C TYR A 103 -20.72 -22.04 10.89
N VAL A 104 -19.53 -21.55 11.27
CA VAL A 104 -18.57 -20.96 10.34
C VAL A 104 -18.13 -22.00 9.31
N GLY A 105 -18.32 -21.71 8.03
CA GLY A 105 -18.00 -22.64 6.94
C GLY A 105 -19.13 -23.59 6.54
N TYR A 106 -20.33 -23.49 7.16
CA TYR A 106 -21.48 -24.34 6.87
C TYR A 106 -22.72 -23.55 6.44
N THR A 107 -23.59 -24.17 5.65
CA THR A 107 -24.85 -23.56 5.23
C THR A 107 -25.80 -23.46 6.40
N THR A 108 -26.25 -22.27 6.74
CA THR A 108 -27.25 -22.02 7.79
C THR A 108 -28.56 -22.76 7.47
N GLN A 109 -29.10 -23.48 8.44
CA GLN A 109 -30.41 -24.15 8.33
C GLN A 109 -31.40 -23.49 9.28
N THR A 110 -32.66 -23.34 8.83
CA THR A 110 -33.78 -22.91 9.67
C THR A 110 -34.77 -24.04 9.80
N ILE A 111 -35.05 -24.44 11.02
CA ILE A 111 -35.91 -25.61 11.33
C ILE A 111 -37.07 -25.17 12.23
N LEU A 112 -38.30 -25.48 11.84
CA LEU A 112 -39.48 -25.28 12.71
C LEU A 112 -39.46 -26.34 13.84
N VAL A 113 -39.60 -25.87 15.08
CA VAL A 113 -39.59 -26.76 16.26
C VAL A 113 -40.77 -27.75 16.23
N GLY A 114 -41.98 -27.26 16.06
CA GLY A 114 -43.19 -28.11 16.15
C GLY A 114 -43.30 -28.81 17.53
N ASP A 115 -43.74 -30.05 17.51
CA ASP A 115 -43.85 -30.87 18.74
C ASP A 115 -42.58 -31.68 19.05
N LYS A 116 -41.47 -31.40 18.34
CA LYS A 116 -40.21 -32.13 18.47
C LYS A 116 -39.46 -31.73 19.74
N THR A 117 -39.13 -32.67 20.56
CA THR A 117 -38.26 -32.50 21.73
C THR A 117 -36.79 -32.79 21.44
N THR A 118 -36.49 -33.42 20.30
CA THR A 118 -35.12 -33.68 19.81
C THR A 118 -35.04 -33.29 18.33
N ILE A 119 -34.00 -32.50 18.01
CA ILE A 119 -33.75 -32.00 16.63
C ILE A 119 -32.28 -32.20 16.30
N ASP A 120 -31.97 -33.30 15.58
CA ASP A 120 -30.63 -33.53 15.05
C ASP A 120 -30.48 -32.84 13.70
N VAL A 121 -29.34 -32.16 13.52
CA VAL A 121 -29.10 -31.32 12.37
C VAL A 121 -27.81 -31.69 11.70
N THR A 122 -27.85 -32.01 10.42
CA THR A 122 -26.64 -32.14 9.61
C THR A 122 -26.45 -30.88 8.77
N LEU A 123 -25.43 -30.09 9.13
CA LEU A 123 -25.05 -28.93 8.34
C LEU A 123 -24.17 -29.38 7.16
N LYS A 124 -24.47 -28.85 6.00
CA LYS A 124 -23.64 -29.05 4.81
C LYS A 124 -22.54 -27.98 4.82
N GLU A 125 -21.31 -28.39 4.62
CA GLU A 125 -20.25 -27.44 4.36
C GLU A 125 -20.66 -26.51 3.22
N VAL A 126 -20.51 -25.21 3.43
CA VAL A 126 -20.53 -24.28 2.31
C VAL A 126 -19.35 -24.69 1.45
N ALA A 127 -19.60 -25.29 0.29
CA ALA A 127 -18.57 -25.47 -0.70
C ALA A 127 -18.06 -24.06 -1.04
N ASN A 128 -16.93 -23.72 -0.47
CA ASN A 128 -16.29 -22.40 -0.52
C ASN A 128 -15.76 -22.13 -1.92
N THR A 129 -16.63 -22.08 -2.93
CA THR A 129 -16.12 -22.06 -4.29
C THR A 129 -17.01 -21.35 -5.31
N MET A 130 -18.26 -21.00 -5.04
CA MET A 130 -19.10 -20.44 -6.09
C MET A 130 -19.53 -18.98 -5.89
N ASN A 131 -19.34 -18.40 -4.72
CA ASN A 131 -19.74 -17.02 -4.44
C ASN A 131 -18.65 -16.21 -3.73
N GLU A 132 -17.37 -16.56 -3.92
CA GLU A 132 -16.28 -15.69 -3.42
C GLU A 132 -16.41 -14.31 -4.05
N VAL A 133 -16.61 -13.32 -3.19
CA VAL A 133 -16.80 -11.94 -3.60
C VAL A 133 -15.47 -11.25 -3.45
N VAL A 134 -14.92 -10.78 -4.56
CA VAL A 134 -13.67 -10.01 -4.56
C VAL A 134 -13.98 -8.53 -4.72
N VAL A 135 -13.17 -7.69 -4.10
CA VAL A 135 -13.22 -6.25 -4.33
C VAL A 135 -12.52 -5.97 -5.66
N THR A 136 -13.25 -5.37 -6.56
CA THR A 136 -12.76 -4.95 -7.88
C THR A 136 -12.58 -3.44 -7.93
N ALA A 137 -12.37 -2.90 -9.13
CA ALA A 137 -12.19 -1.47 -9.32
C ALA A 137 -13.34 -0.64 -8.70
N LEU A 138 -13.00 0.57 -8.23
CA LEU A 138 -13.87 1.52 -7.53
C LEU A 138 -14.43 1.04 -6.18
N GLY A 139 -13.86 -0.04 -5.61
CA GLY A 139 -14.35 -0.66 -4.37
C GLY A 139 -15.62 -1.50 -4.54
N ILE A 140 -16.00 -1.82 -5.78
CA ILE A 140 -17.20 -2.59 -6.09
C ILE A 140 -16.94 -4.07 -5.80
N LYS A 141 -17.83 -4.69 -5.03
CA LYS A 141 -17.81 -6.13 -4.77
C LYS A 141 -18.44 -6.88 -5.93
N ARG A 142 -17.71 -7.85 -6.51
CA ARG A 142 -18.20 -8.70 -7.59
C ARG A 142 -17.92 -10.17 -7.30
N ALA A 143 -18.77 -11.05 -7.81
CA ALA A 143 -18.50 -12.48 -7.73
C ALA A 143 -17.29 -12.83 -8.62
N GLU A 144 -16.32 -13.56 -8.11
CA GLU A 144 -15.12 -13.96 -8.85
C GLU A 144 -15.46 -14.67 -10.16
N LYS A 145 -16.54 -15.45 -10.17
CA LYS A 145 -17.02 -16.15 -11.37
C LYS A 145 -17.37 -15.23 -12.55
N ALA A 146 -17.78 -13.99 -12.28
CA ALA A 146 -18.17 -13.03 -13.30
C ALA A 146 -16.99 -12.29 -13.94
N LEU A 147 -15.81 -12.30 -13.31
CA LEU A 147 -14.67 -11.52 -13.77
C LEU A 147 -14.06 -12.10 -15.03
N SER A 148 -13.82 -11.23 -16.02
CA SER A 148 -13.20 -11.54 -17.29
C SER A 148 -11.67 -11.39 -17.30
N TYR A 149 -11.06 -11.02 -16.16
CA TYR A 149 -9.64 -10.83 -15.95
C TYR A 149 -9.17 -11.50 -14.65
N ASN A 150 -7.86 -11.66 -14.49
CA ASN A 150 -7.29 -12.29 -13.32
C ASN A 150 -7.30 -11.35 -12.11
N VAL A 151 -7.81 -11.83 -10.97
CA VAL A 151 -7.73 -11.15 -9.67
C VAL A 151 -7.18 -12.14 -8.65
N GLN A 152 -6.10 -11.77 -7.99
CA GLN A 152 -5.52 -12.57 -6.92
C GLN A 152 -5.74 -11.84 -5.60
N SER A 153 -6.32 -12.52 -4.62
CA SER A 153 -6.63 -11.94 -3.31
C SER A 153 -5.72 -12.49 -2.23
N VAL A 154 -5.27 -11.61 -1.32
CA VAL A 154 -4.47 -11.94 -0.15
C VAL A 154 -5.22 -11.42 1.08
N GLY A 155 -5.59 -12.31 1.99
CA GLY A 155 -6.34 -11.96 3.20
C GLY A 155 -5.48 -11.36 4.30
N SER A 156 -6.13 -10.72 5.28
CA SER A 156 -5.46 -10.10 6.44
C SER A 156 -4.52 -11.05 7.18
N ASN A 157 -4.93 -12.30 7.41
CA ASN A 157 -4.13 -13.30 8.13
C ASN A 157 -2.81 -13.63 7.43
N GLU A 158 -2.79 -13.63 6.10
CA GLU A 158 -1.56 -13.85 5.33
C GLU A 158 -0.62 -12.64 5.34
N LEU A 159 -1.17 -11.43 5.42
CA LEU A 159 -0.39 -10.20 5.50
C LEU A 159 0.24 -10.00 6.87
N THR A 160 -0.50 -10.35 7.94
CA THR A 160 -0.09 -10.11 9.32
C THR A 160 0.74 -11.24 9.93
N ARG A 161 0.81 -12.41 9.27
CA ARG A 161 1.63 -13.53 9.71
C ARG A 161 3.14 -13.23 9.71
N ASN A 162 3.62 -12.49 8.72
CA ASN A 162 5.00 -12.03 8.62
C ASN A 162 5.00 -10.54 8.26
N LYS A 163 5.12 -9.69 9.28
CA LYS A 163 5.02 -8.24 9.14
C LYS A 163 6.35 -7.66 8.68
N ASP A 164 6.30 -6.72 7.77
CA ASP A 164 7.44 -5.92 7.32
C ASP A 164 7.13 -4.43 7.59
N ALA A 165 8.14 -3.62 7.80
CA ALA A 165 7.99 -2.17 7.97
C ALA A 165 7.26 -1.53 6.78
N ASN A 166 7.49 -2.04 5.57
CA ASN A 166 6.67 -1.80 4.39
C ASN A 166 5.88 -3.08 4.05
N PHE A 167 4.59 -3.10 4.36
CA PHE A 167 3.76 -4.29 4.21
C PHE A 167 3.66 -4.82 2.77
N VAL A 168 3.94 -3.99 1.76
CA VAL A 168 3.97 -4.41 0.35
C VAL A 168 5.00 -5.52 0.12
N ASN A 169 6.10 -5.53 0.88
CA ASN A 169 7.11 -6.59 0.84
C ASN A 169 6.54 -7.97 1.22
N SER A 170 5.48 -8.02 2.03
CA SER A 170 4.85 -9.28 2.44
C SER A 170 4.06 -9.96 1.31
N LEU A 171 3.81 -9.27 0.19
CA LEU A 171 3.18 -9.83 -1.01
C LEU A 171 4.16 -10.62 -1.89
N ASN A 172 5.47 -10.51 -1.64
CA ASN A 172 6.49 -11.19 -2.44
C ASN A 172 6.33 -12.70 -2.36
N GLY A 173 6.27 -13.36 -3.52
CA GLY A 173 6.08 -14.81 -3.63
C GLY A 173 4.65 -15.31 -3.38
N LYS A 174 3.68 -14.42 -3.08
CA LYS A 174 2.27 -14.80 -2.86
C LYS A 174 1.37 -14.57 -4.07
N VAL A 175 1.79 -13.69 -4.97
CA VAL A 175 1.02 -13.26 -6.14
C VAL A 175 1.81 -13.54 -7.41
N ALA A 176 1.20 -14.22 -8.40
CA ALA A 176 1.83 -14.47 -9.68
C ALA A 176 1.88 -13.20 -10.54
N GLY A 177 2.95 -13.04 -11.36
CA GLY A 177 3.11 -11.90 -12.26
C GLY A 177 3.55 -10.60 -11.59
N VAL A 178 3.90 -10.63 -10.30
CA VAL A 178 4.34 -9.46 -9.52
C VAL A 178 5.80 -9.62 -9.11
N SER A 179 6.63 -8.65 -9.50
CA SER A 179 8.02 -8.54 -9.07
C SER A 179 8.15 -7.43 -8.04
N ILE A 180 8.60 -7.79 -6.85
CA ILE A 180 8.75 -6.88 -5.71
C ILE A 180 10.24 -6.80 -5.37
N SER A 181 10.81 -5.60 -5.50
CA SER A 181 12.21 -5.31 -5.17
C SER A 181 12.27 -4.39 -3.98
N LYS A 182 12.82 -4.88 -2.86
CA LYS A 182 13.06 -4.07 -1.66
C LYS A 182 14.13 -3.02 -1.92
N SER A 183 14.01 -1.88 -1.27
CA SER A 183 15.04 -0.85 -1.31
C SER A 183 16.34 -1.31 -0.63
N ALA A 184 17.48 -0.97 -1.24
CA ALA A 184 18.78 -1.10 -0.61
C ALA A 184 19.09 0.03 0.40
N SER A 185 18.23 1.06 0.50
CA SER A 185 18.40 2.18 1.42
C SER A 185 18.15 1.83 2.90
N GLY A 186 17.68 0.61 3.20
CA GLY A 186 17.46 0.14 4.55
C GLY A 186 15.99 -0.07 4.92
N VAL A 187 15.71 -0.16 6.21
CA VAL A 187 14.37 -0.44 6.73
C VAL A 187 13.44 0.73 6.44
N GLY A 188 12.23 0.42 5.98
CA GLY A 188 11.21 1.43 5.64
C GLY A 188 11.40 2.10 4.28
N GLY A 189 12.47 1.79 3.53
CA GLY A 189 12.69 2.30 2.18
C GLY A 189 11.60 1.87 1.20
N ALA A 190 11.37 2.69 0.17
CA ALA A 190 10.37 2.44 -0.85
C ALA A 190 10.60 1.12 -1.60
N THR A 191 9.53 0.47 -1.97
CA THR A 191 9.54 -0.82 -2.67
C THR A 191 9.15 -0.62 -4.12
N ARG A 192 9.92 -1.16 -5.04
CA ARG A 192 9.56 -1.18 -6.46
C ARG A 192 8.67 -2.38 -6.76
N VAL A 193 7.45 -2.13 -7.20
CA VAL A 193 6.49 -3.17 -7.58
C VAL A 193 6.17 -3.05 -9.06
N ILE A 194 6.53 -4.07 -9.82
CA ILE A 194 6.28 -4.15 -11.27
C ILE A 194 5.40 -5.36 -11.55
N MET A 195 4.37 -5.17 -12.36
CA MET A 195 3.48 -6.23 -12.83
C MET A 195 3.65 -6.45 -14.32
N ARG A 196 3.88 -7.73 -14.71
CA ARG A 196 3.97 -8.16 -16.12
C ARG A 196 5.03 -7.41 -16.94
N GLY A 197 6.15 -7.06 -16.30
CA GLY A 197 7.27 -6.36 -16.92
C GLY A 197 7.12 -4.84 -17.03
N ALA A 198 8.21 -4.15 -17.40
CA ALA A 198 8.21 -2.71 -17.64
C ALA A 198 7.49 -2.39 -18.97
N LYS A 199 6.61 -1.40 -18.94
CA LYS A 199 5.80 -0.99 -20.10
C LYS A 199 6.31 0.28 -20.76
N SER A 200 6.90 1.17 -19.98
CA SER A 200 7.54 2.39 -20.48
C SER A 200 9.05 2.33 -20.24
N ILE A 201 9.83 2.78 -21.23
CA ILE A 201 11.31 2.78 -21.15
C ILE A 201 11.77 3.87 -20.17
N GLU A 202 11.16 5.04 -20.22
CA GLU A 202 11.57 6.18 -19.40
C GLU A 202 10.51 6.61 -18.37
N GLY A 203 9.25 6.13 -18.51
CA GLY A 203 8.15 6.45 -17.61
C GLY A 203 8.15 5.64 -16.32
N ASP A 204 7.22 5.98 -15.43
CA ASP A 204 6.99 5.20 -14.21
C ASP A 204 6.35 3.85 -14.54
N ASN A 205 6.95 2.77 -14.06
CA ASN A 205 6.47 1.40 -14.23
C ASN A 205 5.86 0.82 -12.95
N ASN A 206 5.76 1.61 -11.87
CA ASN A 206 5.17 1.17 -10.62
C ASN A 206 3.65 0.98 -10.75
N VAL A 207 3.13 0.09 -9.92
CA VAL A 207 1.69 -0.17 -9.83
C VAL A 207 0.95 0.98 -9.15
N LEU A 208 -0.34 1.10 -9.44
CA LEU A 208 -1.23 1.99 -8.73
C LEU A 208 -1.68 1.34 -7.41
N TYR A 209 -1.62 2.09 -6.31
CA TYR A 209 -2.26 1.70 -5.05
C TYR A 209 -3.61 2.39 -4.91
N VAL A 210 -4.59 1.62 -4.48
CA VAL A 210 -5.97 2.07 -4.29
C VAL A 210 -6.44 1.64 -2.91
N ILE A 211 -6.94 2.57 -2.11
CA ILE A 211 -7.44 2.29 -0.76
C ILE A 211 -8.92 2.60 -0.68
N ASP A 212 -9.72 1.59 -0.37
CA ASP A 212 -11.19 1.68 -0.30
C ASP A 212 -11.82 2.24 -1.58
N GLY A 213 -11.25 1.84 -2.72
CA GLY A 213 -11.70 2.25 -4.06
C GLY A 213 -11.23 3.63 -4.50
N ILE A 214 -10.39 4.32 -3.72
CA ILE A 214 -9.84 5.65 -4.03
C ILE A 214 -8.34 5.53 -4.32
N PRO A 215 -7.87 5.96 -5.52
CA PRO A 215 -6.46 5.98 -5.85
C PRO A 215 -5.66 6.89 -4.91
N ILE A 216 -4.46 6.44 -4.51
CA ILE A 216 -3.52 7.27 -3.77
C ILE A 216 -2.31 7.62 -4.64
N PHE A 217 -1.80 8.82 -4.43
CA PHE A 217 -0.51 9.19 -4.98
C PHE A 217 0.59 8.59 -4.09
N ASN A 218 1.35 7.64 -4.66
CA ASN A 218 2.43 6.98 -3.94
C ASN A 218 3.74 7.74 -4.16
N PHE A 219 3.91 8.84 -3.41
CA PHE A 219 5.15 9.60 -3.47
C PHE A 219 6.29 8.78 -2.86
N SER A 220 7.32 8.52 -3.64
CA SER A 220 8.60 8.04 -3.16
C SER A 220 9.61 9.18 -3.27
N GLY A 221 10.07 9.70 -2.15
CA GLY A 221 11.10 10.73 -2.10
C GLY A 221 12.47 10.18 -2.49
N GLY A 222 12.62 9.73 -3.74
CA GLY A 222 13.90 9.30 -4.29
C GLY A 222 14.53 10.45 -5.05
N ARG A 223 15.74 10.83 -4.70
CA ARG A 223 16.57 11.67 -5.56
C ARG A 223 17.38 10.75 -6.46
N ASP A 224 17.12 10.83 -7.75
CA ASP A 224 18.03 10.23 -8.73
C ASP A 224 19.39 10.93 -8.66
N SER A 225 20.42 10.16 -8.56
CA SER A 225 21.73 10.67 -8.20
C SER A 225 22.84 10.20 -9.12
N GLY A 226 22.57 9.42 -10.15
CA GLY A 226 23.58 8.85 -11.00
C GLY A 226 24.68 8.10 -10.22
N ILE A 227 25.79 7.76 -10.86
CA ILE A 227 26.93 7.05 -10.24
C ILE A 227 27.59 7.87 -9.12
N MET A 228 27.65 9.17 -9.29
CA MET A 228 28.20 10.11 -8.30
C MET A 228 27.29 10.34 -7.11
N GLY A 229 26.15 9.69 -7.13
CA GLY A 229 25.00 10.17 -6.49
C GLY A 229 24.78 9.89 -5.03
N GLU A 230 24.03 10.77 -4.49
CA GLU A 230 23.56 10.82 -3.12
C GLU A 230 22.15 10.24 -2.99
N GLY A 231 21.68 9.48 -3.99
CA GLY A 231 20.33 8.95 -4.03
C GLY A 231 20.00 8.14 -2.80
N ARG A 232 19.13 8.70 -2.01
CA ARG A 232 18.47 7.98 -0.92
C ARG A 232 17.03 7.78 -1.31
N VAL A 233 16.57 6.55 -1.22
CA VAL A 233 15.16 6.24 -1.40
C VAL A 233 14.53 6.29 -0.02
N SER A 234 13.83 7.37 0.29
CA SER A 234 13.03 7.49 1.50
C SER A 234 11.81 6.56 1.44
N SER A 235 11.04 6.53 2.51
CA SER A 235 9.79 5.79 2.58
C SER A 235 8.79 6.28 1.53
N GLU A 236 7.99 5.37 1.02
CA GLU A 236 6.89 5.66 0.10
C GLU A 236 5.54 5.83 0.82
N GLY A 237 4.59 6.48 0.16
CA GLY A 237 3.29 6.80 0.75
C GLY A 237 2.46 5.57 1.13
N ILE A 238 2.58 4.45 0.41
CA ILE A 238 1.86 3.22 0.75
C ILE A 238 2.44 2.52 1.98
N ALA A 239 3.74 2.66 2.25
CA ALA A 239 4.37 2.08 3.42
C ALA A 239 3.86 2.68 4.74
N ASP A 240 3.18 3.84 4.68
CA ASP A 240 2.63 4.51 5.85
C ASP A 240 1.46 3.75 6.51
N PHE A 241 0.82 2.83 5.80
CA PHE A 241 -0.34 2.10 6.32
C PHE A 241 0.05 0.96 7.26
N ASN A 242 -0.73 0.84 8.34
CA ASN A 242 -0.58 -0.28 9.26
C ASN A 242 -1.21 -1.54 8.65
N PRO A 243 -0.47 -2.66 8.52
CA PRO A 243 -1.03 -3.92 7.98
C PRO A 243 -2.21 -4.46 8.79
N GLU A 244 -2.30 -4.14 10.09
CA GLU A 244 -3.44 -4.56 10.93
C GLU A 244 -4.75 -3.83 10.59
N ASP A 245 -4.68 -2.69 9.90
CA ASP A 245 -5.86 -1.98 9.42
C ASP A 245 -6.40 -2.55 8.11
N ILE A 246 -5.69 -3.49 7.49
CA ILE A 246 -6.03 -4.08 6.20
C ILE A 246 -6.91 -5.32 6.41
N GLU A 247 -8.06 -5.36 5.73
CA GLU A 247 -8.95 -6.53 5.68
C GLU A 247 -8.52 -7.50 4.57
N SER A 248 -8.25 -6.96 3.38
CA SER A 248 -7.81 -7.74 2.22
C SER A 248 -7.07 -6.89 1.20
N ILE A 249 -6.25 -7.55 0.38
CA ILE A 249 -5.60 -6.97 -0.79
C ILE A 249 -6.04 -7.76 -2.01
N SER A 250 -6.51 -7.06 -3.05
CA SER A 250 -6.79 -7.64 -4.37
C SER A 250 -5.79 -7.10 -5.38
N VAL A 251 -5.10 -7.98 -6.08
CA VAL A 251 -4.08 -7.63 -7.07
C VAL A 251 -4.64 -7.80 -8.47
N LEU A 252 -4.65 -6.72 -9.23
CA LEU A 252 -5.13 -6.63 -10.60
C LEU A 252 -3.92 -6.44 -11.53
N ALA A 253 -3.41 -7.53 -12.07
CA ALA A 253 -2.12 -7.54 -12.74
C ALA A 253 -2.09 -6.91 -14.16
N GLY A 254 -3.25 -6.65 -14.75
CA GLY A 254 -3.33 -6.17 -16.13
C GLY A 254 -4.00 -4.81 -16.30
N PRO A 255 -3.93 -4.23 -17.52
CA PRO A 255 -4.62 -2.99 -17.88
C PRO A 255 -6.15 -3.05 -17.74
N SER A 256 -6.73 -4.25 -17.63
CA SER A 256 -8.18 -4.43 -17.38
C SER A 256 -8.64 -3.74 -16.07
N ALA A 257 -7.73 -3.62 -15.10
CA ALA A 257 -7.96 -2.82 -13.89
C ALA A 257 -7.96 -1.31 -14.19
N ALA A 258 -7.14 -0.89 -15.12
CA ALA A 258 -6.93 0.50 -15.45
C ALA A 258 -8.17 1.15 -16.07
N ALA A 259 -8.96 0.37 -16.77
CA ALA A 259 -10.16 0.88 -17.44
C ALA A 259 -11.09 1.67 -16.50
N LEU A 260 -11.07 1.38 -15.20
CA LEU A 260 -11.87 2.11 -14.21
C LEU A 260 -11.08 3.12 -13.37
N TYR A 261 -9.76 2.89 -13.17
CA TYR A 261 -8.91 3.79 -12.36
C TYR A 261 -8.11 4.80 -13.18
N GLY A 262 -8.17 4.70 -14.50
CA GLY A 262 -7.48 5.61 -15.39
C GLY A 262 -6.03 5.23 -15.68
N SER A 263 -5.34 6.17 -16.30
CA SER A 263 -4.00 6.02 -16.81
C SER A 263 -2.96 5.51 -15.80
N ASN A 264 -3.08 5.93 -14.55
CA ASN A 264 -2.14 5.53 -13.49
C ASN A 264 -2.17 4.03 -13.19
N ALA A 265 -3.25 3.31 -13.56
CA ALA A 265 -3.35 1.87 -13.40
C ALA A 265 -2.93 1.07 -14.64
N ALA A 266 -2.34 1.71 -15.67
CA ALA A 266 -1.82 1.02 -16.86
C ALA A 266 -0.82 -0.10 -16.50
N ASN A 267 -0.07 0.06 -15.41
CA ASN A 267 0.90 -0.91 -14.88
C ASN A 267 0.28 -1.96 -13.95
N GLY A 268 -1.04 -2.00 -13.81
CA GLY A 268 -1.76 -2.80 -12.83
C GLY A 268 -2.10 -2.01 -11.57
N ALA A 269 -2.90 -2.61 -10.68
CA ALA A 269 -3.31 -1.98 -9.44
C ALA A 269 -3.33 -2.96 -8.26
N ILE A 270 -2.96 -2.46 -7.08
CA ILE A 270 -3.11 -3.14 -5.80
C ILE A 270 -4.24 -2.45 -5.04
N LEU A 271 -5.36 -3.15 -4.89
CA LEU A 271 -6.54 -2.66 -4.19
C LEU A 271 -6.48 -3.11 -2.74
N ILE A 272 -6.50 -2.16 -1.84
CA ILE A 272 -6.44 -2.38 -0.40
C ILE A 272 -7.81 -2.05 0.19
N THR A 273 -8.42 -3.02 0.83
CA THR A 273 -9.65 -2.82 1.61
C THR A 273 -9.28 -2.73 3.06
N THR A 274 -9.66 -1.64 3.73
CA THR A 274 -9.38 -1.46 5.15
C THR A 274 -10.50 -2.01 6.01
N LYS A 275 -10.17 -2.43 7.25
CA LYS A 275 -11.12 -2.92 8.23
C LYS A 275 -12.15 -1.84 8.56
N LYS A 276 -13.40 -2.25 8.71
CA LYS A 276 -14.52 -1.45 9.23
C LYS A 276 -14.92 -1.96 10.59
N GLY A 277 -15.62 -1.15 11.36
CA GLY A 277 -16.28 -1.60 12.57
C GLY A 277 -17.21 -2.78 12.29
N LYS A 278 -17.40 -3.67 13.25
CA LYS A 278 -18.28 -4.83 13.18
C LYS A 278 -19.45 -4.66 14.13
N GLU A 279 -20.58 -5.20 13.73
CA GLU A 279 -21.75 -5.34 14.59
C GLU A 279 -21.50 -6.39 15.68
N GLY A 280 -21.99 -6.15 16.88
CA GLY A 280 -21.93 -7.08 18.01
C GLY A 280 -21.18 -6.50 19.21
N ARG A 281 -20.47 -7.37 19.92
CA ARG A 281 -19.70 -7.00 21.12
C ARG A 281 -18.44 -6.21 20.77
N VAL A 282 -17.93 -5.48 21.74
CA VAL A 282 -16.62 -4.83 21.67
C VAL A 282 -15.54 -5.91 21.54
N ASP A 283 -14.69 -5.79 20.51
CA ASP A 283 -13.55 -6.65 20.24
C ASP A 283 -12.27 -5.83 20.28
N ILE A 284 -11.36 -6.18 21.19
CA ILE A 284 -10.05 -5.55 21.35
C ILE A 284 -9.00 -6.58 21.01
N SER A 285 -8.12 -6.24 20.06
CA SER A 285 -7.03 -7.11 19.65
C SER A 285 -5.68 -6.40 19.79
N PHE A 286 -4.73 -7.07 20.42
CA PHE A 286 -3.33 -6.64 20.48
C PHE A 286 -2.46 -7.62 19.69
N SER A 287 -1.59 -7.07 18.85
CA SER A 287 -0.67 -7.82 18.01
C SER A 287 0.73 -7.26 18.15
N SER A 288 1.71 -8.14 18.33
CA SER A 288 3.12 -7.80 18.46
C SER A 288 3.96 -8.72 17.56
N SER A 289 4.95 -8.15 16.87
CA SER A 289 5.91 -8.87 16.03
C SER A 289 7.31 -8.35 16.29
N ALA A 290 8.28 -9.26 16.35
CA ALA A 290 9.70 -8.95 16.48
C ALA A 290 10.48 -9.72 15.40
N ASP A 291 11.19 -8.99 14.53
CA ASP A 291 12.03 -9.56 13.49
C ASP A 291 13.49 -9.21 13.73
N PHE A 292 14.36 -10.19 13.51
CA PHE A 292 15.79 -10.04 13.57
C PHE A 292 16.38 -10.41 12.21
N SER A 293 17.17 -9.51 11.63
CA SER A 293 17.71 -9.68 10.28
C SER A 293 19.22 -9.54 10.24
N SER A 294 19.84 -10.33 9.36
CA SER A 294 21.27 -10.28 9.07
C SER A 294 21.52 -10.53 7.58
N PRO A 295 22.63 -10.06 6.99
CA PRO A 295 22.95 -10.34 5.59
C PRO A 295 23.05 -11.83 5.33
N LEU A 296 22.29 -12.36 4.35
CA LEU A 296 22.32 -13.77 3.97
C LEU A 296 23.49 -14.06 3.03
N LEU A 297 23.51 -13.38 1.89
CA LEU A 297 24.54 -13.53 0.86
C LEU A 297 25.25 -12.20 0.64
N MET A 298 26.56 -12.22 0.68
CA MET A 298 27.41 -11.07 0.42
C MET A 298 28.63 -11.50 -0.41
N PRO A 299 29.20 -10.61 -1.23
CA PRO A 299 30.44 -10.91 -1.96
C PRO A 299 31.57 -11.32 -1.01
N LYS A 300 32.37 -12.26 -1.44
CA LYS A 300 33.60 -12.69 -0.76
C LYS A 300 34.80 -12.18 -1.53
N PHE A 301 35.71 -11.55 -0.82
CA PHE A 301 36.98 -11.05 -1.37
C PHE A 301 38.14 -11.86 -0.87
N GLN A 302 39.30 -11.72 -1.55
CA GLN A 302 40.55 -12.33 -1.14
C GLN A 302 41.01 -11.71 0.21
N ASN A 303 41.67 -12.51 1.02
CA ASN A 303 42.24 -12.10 2.33
C ASN A 303 43.72 -12.43 2.46
N THR A 304 44.37 -12.94 1.43
CA THR A 304 45.76 -13.47 1.46
C THR A 304 46.80 -12.39 1.15
N TYR A 305 46.44 -11.45 0.28
CA TYR A 305 47.33 -10.37 -0.13
C TYR A 305 46.90 -9.06 0.49
N GLY A 306 47.89 -8.27 0.96
CA GLY A 306 47.67 -6.94 1.50
C GLY A 306 47.59 -5.89 0.39
N ASN A 307 47.73 -4.63 0.79
CA ASN A 307 47.77 -3.47 -0.10
C ASN A 307 49.09 -2.73 0.07
N LYS A 308 49.37 -1.80 -0.83
CA LYS A 308 50.40 -0.79 -0.61
C LYS A 308 49.90 0.20 0.46
N LEU A 309 50.74 0.65 1.34
CA LEU A 309 50.39 1.58 2.42
C LEU A 309 49.59 2.79 1.85
N GLY A 310 48.43 3.05 2.43
CA GLY A 310 47.57 4.15 2.04
C GLY A 310 46.82 3.98 0.69
N SER A 311 46.87 2.81 0.05
CA SER A 311 46.24 2.53 -1.23
C SER A 311 45.06 1.54 -1.11
N TYR A 312 44.13 1.61 -2.04
CA TYR A 312 43.06 0.61 -2.22
C TYR A 312 43.50 -0.62 -3.03
N GLU A 313 44.72 -0.64 -3.59
CA GLU A 313 45.18 -1.76 -4.40
C GLU A 313 45.39 -3.01 -3.55
N SER A 314 44.50 -3.99 -3.72
CA SER A 314 44.42 -5.20 -2.88
C SER A 314 45.48 -6.29 -3.20
N TRP A 315 46.26 -6.13 -4.25
CA TRP A 315 47.28 -7.12 -4.69
C TRP A 315 48.69 -6.63 -4.39
N GLY A 316 48.93 -6.27 -3.14
CA GLY A 316 50.26 -5.97 -2.65
C GLY A 316 51.01 -7.25 -2.24
N GLU A 317 51.89 -7.16 -1.24
CA GLU A 317 52.65 -8.29 -0.73
C GLU A 317 51.74 -9.33 -0.05
N LYS A 318 52.14 -10.61 -0.12
CA LYS A 318 51.48 -11.69 0.58
C LYS A 318 51.60 -11.46 2.09
N LEU A 319 50.46 -11.43 2.78
CA LEU A 319 50.40 -11.30 4.24
C LEU A 319 51.00 -12.52 4.93
N ALA A 320 51.79 -12.33 5.98
CA ALA A 320 52.30 -13.41 6.80
C ALA A 320 51.16 -14.26 7.42
N THR A 321 50.10 -13.58 7.83
CA THR A 321 48.84 -14.20 8.25
C THR A 321 47.70 -13.60 7.43
N PRO A 322 46.85 -14.41 6.81
CA PRO A 322 45.70 -13.90 6.07
C PRO A 322 44.82 -12.99 6.93
N SER A 323 44.28 -11.91 6.34
CA SER A 323 43.39 -11.00 7.05
C SER A 323 42.12 -11.73 7.53
N SER A 324 41.77 -11.52 8.79
CA SER A 324 40.51 -12.05 9.36
C SER A 324 39.29 -11.18 9.01
N TYR A 325 39.49 -10.04 8.37
CA TYR A 325 38.41 -9.10 8.05
C TYR A 325 37.37 -9.70 7.09
N ASP A 326 36.15 -9.74 7.57
CA ASP A 326 34.97 -10.13 6.79
C ASP A 326 33.93 -9.00 6.90
N PRO A 327 33.71 -8.21 5.83
CA PRO A 327 32.74 -7.11 5.86
C PRO A 327 31.35 -7.52 6.37
N LYS A 328 30.92 -8.76 6.06
CA LYS A 328 29.62 -9.27 6.53
C LYS A 328 29.54 -9.37 8.05
N LYS A 329 30.61 -9.73 8.71
CA LYS A 329 30.64 -9.94 10.17
C LYS A 329 31.06 -8.68 10.95
N ASP A 330 32.00 -7.91 10.37
CA ASP A 330 32.70 -6.88 11.13
C ASP A 330 32.07 -5.50 10.97
N PHE A 331 31.35 -5.26 9.85
CA PHE A 331 30.68 -3.98 9.60
C PHE A 331 29.19 -3.99 9.90
N PHE A 332 28.48 -5.03 9.43
CA PHE A 332 27.02 -5.10 9.62
C PHE A 332 26.68 -5.50 11.06
N ARG A 333 25.50 -5.04 11.51
CA ARG A 333 24.90 -5.43 12.78
C ARG A 333 23.62 -6.25 12.54
N THR A 334 23.10 -6.89 13.58
CA THR A 334 21.75 -7.46 13.54
C THR A 334 20.74 -6.33 13.45
N GLY A 335 19.95 -6.33 12.39
CA GLY A 335 18.80 -5.46 12.24
C GLY A 335 17.65 -5.94 13.10
N THR A 336 16.85 -5.02 13.63
CA THR A 336 15.67 -5.33 14.45
C THR A 336 14.47 -4.57 13.93
N ASN A 337 13.29 -5.20 13.98
CA ASN A 337 12.03 -4.57 13.59
C ASN A 337 10.94 -5.00 14.58
N PHE A 338 10.42 -4.06 15.37
CA PHE A 338 9.33 -4.28 16.33
C PHE A 338 8.07 -3.57 15.81
N ILE A 339 7.01 -4.34 15.60
CA ILE A 339 5.71 -3.83 15.14
C ILE A 339 4.66 -4.23 16.17
N ASN A 340 4.03 -3.24 16.81
CA ASN A 340 2.96 -3.44 17.76
C ASN A 340 1.70 -2.72 17.29
N ALA A 341 0.54 -3.34 17.45
CA ALA A 341 -0.73 -2.74 17.10
C ALA A 341 -1.81 -3.12 18.12
N LEU A 342 -2.62 -2.14 18.47
CA LEU A 342 -3.85 -2.30 19.25
C LEU A 342 -5.01 -1.87 18.35
N THR A 343 -6.00 -2.76 18.19
CA THR A 343 -7.21 -2.46 17.41
C THR A 343 -8.46 -2.61 18.29
N LEU A 344 -9.43 -1.75 18.05
CA LEU A 344 -10.75 -1.73 18.70
C LEU A 344 -11.82 -1.81 17.62
N ASN A 345 -12.69 -2.80 17.73
CA ASN A 345 -13.92 -2.92 16.95
C ASN A 345 -15.12 -2.83 17.87
N MET A 346 -16.11 -2.01 17.53
CA MET A 346 -17.37 -1.93 18.27
C MET A 346 -18.48 -1.43 17.34
N GLY A 347 -19.72 -1.80 17.67
CA GLY A 347 -20.86 -1.25 16.94
C GLY A 347 -22.13 -2.04 17.10
N ASN A 348 -23.17 -1.50 16.50
CA ASN A 348 -24.48 -2.10 16.32
C ASN A 348 -24.89 -2.04 14.84
N GLU A 349 -26.12 -2.41 14.51
CA GLU A 349 -26.61 -2.39 13.11
C GLU A 349 -26.55 -1.01 12.45
N PHE A 350 -26.65 0.08 13.25
CA PHE A 350 -26.70 1.46 12.75
C PHE A 350 -25.36 2.18 12.78
N ASN A 351 -24.51 1.86 13.74
CA ASN A 351 -23.23 2.55 13.92
C ASN A 351 -22.12 1.55 14.25
N GLN A 352 -21.05 1.58 13.47
CA GLN A 352 -19.91 0.69 13.59
C GLN A 352 -18.63 1.49 13.56
N THR A 353 -17.77 1.28 14.56
CA THR A 353 -16.50 2.01 14.73
C THR A 353 -15.34 1.04 14.76
N PHE A 354 -14.30 1.34 14.00
CA PHE A 354 -12.97 0.74 14.08
C PHE A 354 -11.99 1.81 14.50
N ALA A 355 -11.10 1.49 15.43
CA ALA A 355 -9.98 2.36 15.80
C ALA A 355 -8.70 1.52 15.95
N SER A 356 -7.56 2.09 15.61
CA SER A 356 -6.26 1.45 15.77
C SER A 356 -5.17 2.42 16.17
N VAL A 357 -4.20 1.90 16.94
CA VAL A 357 -2.92 2.54 17.23
C VAL A 357 -1.83 1.53 16.93
N ALA A 358 -0.83 1.93 16.14
CA ALA A 358 0.29 1.06 15.83
C ALA A 358 1.63 1.79 15.91
N THR A 359 2.67 1.02 16.27
CA THR A 359 4.06 1.49 16.30
C THR A 359 4.93 0.54 15.49
N THR A 360 5.87 1.11 14.72
CA THR A 360 6.93 0.38 14.04
C THR A 360 8.25 1.02 14.45
N ASN A 361 9.10 0.26 15.14
CA ASN A 361 10.41 0.72 15.57
C ASN A 361 11.47 -0.21 15.01
N SER A 362 12.31 0.31 14.11
CA SER A 362 13.24 -0.52 13.35
C SER A 362 14.65 0.05 13.37
N ARG A 363 15.61 -0.86 13.38
CA ARG A 363 17.04 -0.54 13.21
C ARG A 363 17.58 -1.40 12.07
N GLY A 364 18.19 -0.76 11.07
CA GLY A 364 18.76 -1.45 9.93
C GLY A 364 20.04 -2.21 10.26
N ILE A 365 20.47 -3.07 9.33
CA ILE A 365 21.74 -3.81 9.43
C ILE A 365 22.97 -2.90 9.27
N VAL A 366 22.83 -1.73 8.65
CA VAL A 366 23.89 -0.73 8.54
C VAL A 366 23.89 0.12 9.82
N PRO A 367 25.06 0.42 10.41
CA PRO A 367 25.15 1.29 11.59
C PRO A 367 24.41 2.61 11.42
N ASN A 368 23.74 3.09 12.48
CA ASN A 368 23.01 4.35 12.57
C ASN A 368 21.81 4.53 11.61
N ASN A 369 21.37 3.47 10.93
CA ASN A 369 20.11 3.50 10.17
C ASN A 369 18.93 3.13 11.09
N THR A 370 17.93 4.00 11.22
CA THR A 370 16.72 3.77 12.04
C THR A 370 15.47 4.26 11.33
N TYR A 371 14.34 3.66 11.67
CA TYR A 371 13.02 3.99 11.16
C TYR A 371 11.99 3.83 12.29
N ASP A 372 11.29 4.90 12.60
CA ASP A 372 10.22 4.93 13.60
C ASP A 372 8.95 5.47 12.99
N ARG A 373 7.82 4.76 13.17
CA ARG A 373 6.50 5.17 12.68
C ARG A 373 5.43 4.92 13.71
N TYR A 374 4.51 5.88 13.84
CA TYR A 374 3.34 5.84 14.70
C TYR A 374 2.10 6.11 13.87
N ASN A 375 1.12 5.21 13.95
CA ASN A 375 -0.14 5.29 13.22
C ASN A 375 -1.30 5.43 14.20
N PHE A 376 -2.22 6.33 13.88
CA PHE A 376 -3.51 6.48 14.55
C PHE A 376 -4.60 6.48 13.48
N THR A 377 -5.54 5.56 13.56
CA THR A 377 -6.65 5.45 12.61
C THR A 377 -7.96 5.32 13.35
N ILE A 378 -8.97 6.07 12.90
CA ILE A 378 -10.36 5.89 13.31
C ILE A 378 -11.26 5.85 12.09
N ARG A 379 -12.25 4.98 12.13
CA ARG A 379 -13.21 4.82 11.07
C ARG A 379 -14.59 4.54 11.63
N ASN A 380 -15.59 5.22 11.09
CA ASN A 380 -16.98 5.06 11.50
C ASN A 380 -17.86 4.87 10.27
N THR A 381 -18.76 3.90 10.35
CA THR A 381 -19.83 3.67 9.38
C THR A 381 -21.17 3.85 10.09
N THR A 382 -21.98 4.80 9.65
CA THR A 382 -23.30 5.07 10.20
C THR A 382 -24.38 4.82 9.13
N ARG A 383 -25.41 4.04 9.48
CA ARG A 383 -26.57 3.77 8.64
C ARG A 383 -27.78 4.51 9.17
N MET A 384 -28.49 5.19 8.27
CA MET A 384 -29.61 6.08 8.60
C MET A 384 -30.80 5.79 7.69
N LEU A 385 -31.97 6.30 8.02
CA LEU A 385 -33.20 6.22 7.23
C LEU A 385 -33.54 4.77 6.83
N LYS A 386 -33.57 3.85 7.78
CA LYS A 386 -33.81 2.41 7.56
C LYS A 386 -32.84 1.82 6.52
N ASN A 387 -31.55 2.08 6.71
CA ASN A 387 -30.45 1.62 5.85
C ASN A 387 -30.43 2.20 4.41
N LYS A 388 -31.29 3.21 4.10
CA LYS A 388 -31.23 3.89 2.79
C LYS A 388 -30.01 4.77 2.63
N VAL A 389 -29.51 5.36 3.73
CA VAL A 389 -28.32 6.23 3.70
C VAL A 389 -27.22 5.59 4.54
N GLN A 390 -26.02 5.49 3.97
CA GLN A 390 -24.81 5.08 4.67
C GLN A 390 -23.77 6.20 4.58
N LEU A 391 -23.25 6.61 5.72
CA LEU A 391 -22.17 7.56 5.86
C LEU A 391 -20.94 6.81 6.39
N ASP A 392 -19.84 6.84 5.62
CA ASP A 392 -18.54 6.31 6.00
C ASP A 392 -17.57 7.49 6.25
N LEU A 393 -17.01 7.59 7.44
CA LEU A 393 -16.02 8.60 7.82
C LEU A 393 -14.73 7.91 8.27
N GLY A 394 -13.59 8.43 7.85
CA GLY A 394 -12.30 7.94 8.28
C GLY A 394 -11.28 9.06 8.45
N ALA A 395 -10.46 8.95 9.48
CA ALA A 395 -9.34 9.84 9.72
C ALA A 395 -8.11 9.03 10.13
N SER A 396 -6.94 9.38 9.60
CA SER A 396 -5.68 8.77 9.99
C SER A 396 -4.62 9.85 10.15
N TYR A 397 -3.77 9.69 11.16
CA TYR A 397 -2.57 10.48 11.38
C TYR A 397 -1.37 9.56 11.47
N ILE A 398 -0.32 9.88 10.73
CA ILE A 398 0.93 9.15 10.70
C ILE A 398 2.07 10.09 11.03
N LYS A 399 2.85 9.73 12.04
CA LYS A 399 4.14 10.35 12.35
C LYS A 399 5.23 9.35 12.00
N GLN A 400 6.22 9.77 11.19
CA GLN A 400 7.34 8.93 10.81
C GLN A 400 8.65 9.71 10.96
N LYS A 401 9.68 9.02 11.39
CA LYS A 401 11.03 9.55 11.47
C LYS A 401 12.02 8.54 10.92
N ASP A 402 12.69 8.92 9.85
CA ASP A 402 13.75 8.15 9.21
C ASP A 402 15.09 8.78 9.55
N ASN A 403 16.07 8.00 9.94
CA ASN A 403 17.42 8.48 10.12
C ASN A 403 18.38 7.69 9.24
N ASN A 404 19.15 8.41 8.44
CA ASN A 404 20.30 7.89 7.71
C ASN A 404 19.97 6.69 6.83
N MET A 405 18.92 6.82 6.03
CA MET A 405 18.67 5.88 4.94
C MET A 405 19.93 5.78 4.08
N VAL A 406 20.35 4.55 3.80
CA VAL A 406 21.63 4.29 3.11
C VAL A 406 21.59 4.87 1.70
N SER A 407 22.53 5.72 1.38
CA SER A 407 22.65 6.28 0.03
C SER A 407 22.98 5.19 -0.99
N GLN A 408 22.38 5.30 -2.16
CA GLN A 408 22.78 4.54 -3.34
C GLN A 408 24.00 5.20 -3.99
N GLY A 409 24.73 4.47 -4.79
CA GLY A 409 25.93 4.98 -5.45
C GLY A 409 27.22 4.65 -4.68
N GLU A 410 28.32 5.24 -5.11
CA GLU A 410 29.65 4.85 -4.68
C GLU A 410 30.13 5.61 -3.44
N TYR A 411 30.02 6.94 -3.47
CA TYR A 411 30.76 7.82 -2.52
C TYR A 411 30.10 7.96 -1.15
N TRP A 412 28.79 7.83 -1.08
CA TRP A 412 28.02 8.05 0.16
C TRP A 412 27.51 6.75 0.77
N ASN A 413 27.83 5.63 0.15
CA ASN A 413 27.40 4.32 0.60
C ASN A 413 28.47 3.71 1.51
N PRO A 414 28.23 3.61 2.81
CA PRO A 414 29.22 3.06 3.74
C PRO A 414 29.54 1.58 3.48
N ILE A 415 28.63 0.86 2.79
CA ILE A 415 28.83 -0.54 2.41
C ILE A 415 29.97 -0.65 1.39
N VAL A 416 30.02 0.27 0.41
CA VAL A 416 31.09 0.29 -0.59
C VAL A 416 32.46 0.49 0.08
N ALA A 417 32.56 1.47 0.97
CA ALA A 417 33.79 1.73 1.71
C ALA A 417 34.22 0.54 2.58
N ALA A 418 33.28 -0.15 3.24
CA ALA A 418 33.55 -1.36 4.01
C ALA A 418 34.08 -2.50 3.12
N TYR A 419 33.53 -2.69 1.91
CA TYR A 419 34.01 -3.72 0.98
C TYR A 419 35.32 -3.37 0.30
N LEU A 420 35.56 -2.12 -0.03
CA LEU A 420 36.82 -1.64 -0.60
C LEU A 420 37.95 -1.54 0.44
N PHE A 421 37.67 -1.71 1.71
CA PHE A 421 38.68 -1.60 2.77
C PHE A 421 39.81 -2.60 2.55
N PRO A 422 41.08 -2.13 2.47
CA PRO A 422 42.21 -2.96 2.14
C PRO A 422 42.56 -4.01 3.19
N ARG A 423 43.00 -5.17 2.76
CA ARG A 423 43.26 -6.32 3.63
C ARG A 423 44.55 -6.21 4.44
N GLY A 424 45.44 -5.31 4.09
CA GLY A 424 46.67 -5.01 4.86
C GLY A 424 46.44 -4.05 6.03
N GLU A 425 45.28 -3.41 6.11
CA GLU A 425 44.96 -2.43 7.13
C GLU A 425 44.06 -3.02 8.23
N SER A 426 44.08 -2.41 9.42
CA SER A 426 43.26 -2.83 10.57
C SER A 426 41.86 -2.24 10.50
N PHE A 427 40.86 -3.08 10.22
CA PHE A 427 39.48 -2.64 10.26
C PHE A 427 39.00 -2.27 11.66
N GLU A 428 39.52 -2.91 12.69
CA GLU A 428 39.23 -2.56 14.10
C GLU A 428 39.68 -1.16 14.41
N GLY A 429 40.83 -0.75 13.86
CA GLY A 429 41.41 0.60 14.07
C GLY A 429 40.54 1.72 13.53
N ILE A 430 39.74 1.44 12.45
CA ILE A 430 38.87 2.47 11.85
C ILE A 430 37.52 2.60 12.57
N LYS A 431 37.18 1.74 13.51
CA LYS A 431 36.00 1.90 14.36
C LYS A 431 36.10 3.16 15.22
N THR A 432 37.34 3.56 15.60
CA THR A 432 37.65 4.89 16.13
C THR A 432 37.72 5.87 14.97
N PHE A 433 36.57 6.18 14.39
CA PHE A 433 36.41 6.87 13.10
C PHE A 433 36.70 8.36 13.17
N GLU A 434 36.88 8.92 14.36
CA GLU A 434 37.23 10.34 14.57
C GLU A 434 38.34 10.51 15.60
N ARG A 435 39.17 11.52 15.40
CA ARG A 435 40.24 11.94 16.31
C ARG A 435 40.23 13.45 16.45
N TYR A 436 40.48 13.96 17.65
CA TYR A 436 40.53 15.40 17.88
C TYR A 436 41.76 16.00 17.17
N ASP A 437 41.53 17.04 16.38
CA ASP A 437 42.59 17.79 15.70
C ASP A 437 42.82 19.10 16.45
N ASN A 438 44.00 19.22 17.09
CA ASN A 438 44.37 20.38 17.90
C ASN A 438 44.56 21.65 17.06
N VAL A 439 44.83 21.53 15.76
CA VAL A 439 45.01 22.68 14.87
C VAL A 439 43.65 23.23 14.44
N ARG A 440 42.74 22.34 14.08
CA ARG A 440 41.35 22.67 13.64
C ARG A 440 40.41 22.91 14.81
N ASN A 441 40.76 22.43 16.01
CA ASN A 441 40.00 22.53 17.25
C ASN A 441 38.60 21.87 17.20
N PHE A 442 38.51 20.72 16.49
CA PHE A 442 37.36 19.85 16.50
C PHE A 442 37.72 18.40 16.09
N PRO A 443 36.84 17.37 16.34
CA PRO A 443 37.06 16.00 15.87
C PRO A 443 37.05 15.91 14.36
N THR A 444 38.12 15.33 13.79
CA THR A 444 38.23 15.08 12.33
C THR A 444 38.18 13.59 12.03
N GLN A 445 37.89 13.24 10.79
CA GLN A 445 37.83 11.87 10.34
C GLN A 445 39.18 11.18 10.45
N TYR A 446 39.19 9.98 11.02
CA TYR A 446 40.33 9.07 10.91
C TYR A 446 40.13 8.10 9.75
N TRP A 447 41.00 8.16 8.76
CA TRP A 447 40.99 7.27 7.60
C TRP A 447 42.43 7.01 7.16
N PRO A 448 42.91 5.73 7.19
CA PRO A 448 44.33 5.43 6.90
C PRO A 448 44.64 5.44 5.39
N ILE A 449 43.63 5.52 4.53
CA ILE A 449 43.79 5.47 3.08
C ILE A 449 43.99 6.88 2.56
N SER A 450 45.17 7.14 2.00
CA SER A 450 45.49 8.42 1.37
C SER A 450 45.09 8.51 -0.11
N ASP A 451 44.79 7.40 -0.73
CA ASP A 451 44.35 7.32 -2.12
C ASP A 451 42.95 7.92 -2.29
N SER A 452 42.89 9.02 -3.04
CA SER A 452 41.62 9.76 -3.26
C SER A 452 40.84 9.32 -4.49
N ARG A 453 41.31 8.32 -5.24
CA ARG A 453 40.71 7.90 -6.52
C ARG A 453 39.23 7.56 -6.44
N PHE A 454 38.78 6.97 -5.35
CA PHE A 454 37.39 6.57 -5.16
C PHE A 454 36.64 7.48 -4.21
N ALA A 455 37.24 8.55 -3.71
CA ALA A 455 36.63 9.47 -2.73
C ALA A 455 35.92 8.78 -1.54
N ASN A 456 36.31 7.53 -1.26
CA ASN A 456 35.73 6.76 -0.15
C ASN A 456 36.23 7.28 1.19
N GLN A 457 35.36 7.21 2.15
CA GLN A 457 35.59 7.67 3.51
C GLN A 457 35.46 6.51 4.48
N ASN A 458 35.90 6.71 5.72
CA ASN A 458 35.62 5.75 6.76
C ASN A 458 34.12 5.41 6.80
N PRO A 459 33.72 4.14 6.69
CA PRO A 459 32.30 3.75 6.65
C PRO A 459 31.54 4.16 7.92
N TYR A 460 32.20 4.20 9.09
CA TYR A 460 31.60 4.69 10.32
C TYR A 460 31.46 6.21 10.33
N TRP A 461 32.44 6.95 9.75
CA TRP A 461 32.30 8.40 9.55
C TRP A 461 31.07 8.70 8.67
N THR A 462 30.93 8.00 7.55
CA THR A 462 29.77 8.14 6.67
C THR A 462 28.46 7.85 7.43
N ALA A 463 28.41 6.80 8.23
CA ALA A 463 27.22 6.42 9.00
C ALA A 463 26.89 7.40 10.15
N TYR A 464 27.89 8.02 10.79
CA TYR A 464 27.67 8.83 12.00
C TYR A 464 27.91 10.32 11.83
N ARG A 465 28.50 10.77 10.70
CA ARG A 465 28.84 12.18 10.44
C ARG A 465 28.31 12.70 9.09
N ASN A 466 27.66 11.85 8.32
CA ASN A 466 26.85 12.25 7.19
C ASN A 466 25.38 11.94 7.50
N LEU A 467 24.76 12.83 8.27
CA LEU A 467 23.44 12.59 8.84
C LEU A 467 22.34 13.09 7.90
N ALA A 468 21.28 12.34 7.84
CA ALA A 468 20.15 12.62 6.97
C ALA A 468 18.83 12.18 7.61
N PRO A 469 18.35 12.93 8.61
CA PRO A 469 17.04 12.69 9.19
C PRO A 469 15.93 13.26 8.29
N ASP A 470 14.87 12.48 8.12
CA ASP A 470 13.59 12.90 7.55
C ASP A 470 12.51 12.79 8.64
N ASP A 471 11.73 13.84 8.81
CA ASP A 471 10.61 13.92 9.76
C ASP A 471 9.33 14.16 8.97
N LYS A 472 8.38 13.21 9.03
CA LYS A 472 7.13 13.23 8.24
C LYS A 472 5.90 13.22 9.13
N ASP A 473 4.97 14.13 8.83
CA ASP A 473 3.61 14.16 9.33
C ASP A 473 2.63 14.00 8.17
N ARG A 474 1.71 13.04 8.26
CA ARG A 474 0.67 12.82 7.25
C ARG A 474 -0.71 12.75 7.87
N PHE A 475 -1.64 13.48 7.28
CA PHE A 475 -3.04 13.55 7.67
C PHE A 475 -3.90 13.08 6.51
N MET A 476 -4.71 12.06 6.74
CA MET A 476 -5.67 11.57 5.76
C MET A 476 -7.08 11.67 6.35
N PHE A 477 -7.98 12.21 5.55
CA PHE A 477 -9.40 12.26 5.84
C PHE A 477 -10.17 11.71 4.65
N ASN A 478 -11.14 10.85 4.89
CA ASN A 478 -12.05 10.34 3.87
C ASN A 478 -13.49 10.36 4.38
N ALA A 479 -14.39 10.74 3.49
CA ALA A 479 -15.82 10.67 3.71
C ALA A 479 -16.50 10.06 2.48
N GLY A 480 -17.49 9.23 2.73
CA GLY A 480 -18.32 8.61 1.70
C GLY A 480 -19.79 8.63 2.11
N LEU A 481 -20.65 9.05 1.22
CA LEU A 481 -22.10 9.02 1.40
C LEU A 481 -22.70 8.15 0.30
N THR A 482 -23.43 7.10 0.68
CA THR A 482 -24.17 6.24 -0.24
C THR A 482 -25.65 6.36 0.04
N TYR A 483 -26.45 6.63 -1.00
CA TYR A 483 -27.89 6.67 -0.94
C TYR A 483 -28.50 5.57 -1.83
N ASN A 484 -29.17 4.60 -1.22
CA ASN A 484 -29.93 3.54 -1.88
C ASN A 484 -31.31 4.09 -2.26
N ILE A 485 -31.43 4.54 -3.51
CA ILE A 485 -32.68 5.12 -4.04
C ILE A 485 -33.74 4.00 -4.18
N PHE A 486 -33.32 2.90 -4.80
CA PHE A 486 -34.07 1.65 -4.95
C PHE A 486 -33.18 0.48 -4.61
N ASP A 487 -33.68 -0.71 -4.40
CA ASP A 487 -32.89 -1.92 -4.13
C ASP A 487 -31.90 -2.25 -5.26
N TRP A 488 -32.15 -1.75 -6.46
CA TRP A 488 -31.32 -1.95 -7.64
C TRP A 488 -30.52 -0.72 -8.08
N LEU A 489 -30.72 0.45 -7.43
CA LEU A 489 -30.04 1.70 -7.79
C LEU A 489 -29.53 2.41 -6.54
N SER A 490 -28.23 2.63 -6.47
CA SER A 490 -27.61 3.49 -5.47
C SER A 490 -26.74 4.57 -6.09
N VAL A 491 -26.60 5.70 -5.41
CA VAL A 491 -25.66 6.77 -5.74
C VAL A 491 -24.73 6.96 -4.57
N ALA A 492 -23.43 7.00 -4.87
CA ALA A 492 -22.38 7.23 -3.88
C ALA A 492 -21.53 8.45 -4.26
N GLY A 493 -21.22 9.30 -3.29
CA GLY A 493 -20.24 10.38 -3.41
C GLY A 493 -19.12 10.15 -2.40
N ARG A 494 -17.86 10.31 -2.83
CA ARG A 494 -16.70 10.12 -1.95
C ARG A 494 -15.72 11.29 -2.08
N ILE A 495 -15.08 11.64 -0.97
CA ILE A 495 -13.98 12.60 -0.92
C ILE A 495 -12.84 12.02 -0.09
N ARG A 496 -11.60 12.25 -0.55
CA ARG A 496 -10.37 12.04 0.22
C ARG A 496 -9.51 13.29 0.18
N LEU A 497 -9.03 13.68 1.36
CA LEU A 497 -8.02 14.70 1.54
C LEU A 497 -6.79 14.04 2.16
N ASP A 498 -5.64 14.18 1.53
CA ASP A 498 -4.37 13.61 1.98
C ASP A 498 -3.32 14.72 1.98
N LYS A 499 -2.72 14.99 3.13
CA LYS A 499 -1.70 16.03 3.29
C LYS A 499 -0.48 15.46 3.99
N THR A 500 0.67 15.61 3.33
CA THR A 500 1.96 15.14 3.83
C THR A 500 2.91 16.33 3.97
N PHE A 501 3.57 16.41 5.11
CA PHE A 501 4.61 17.38 5.41
C PHE A 501 5.88 16.60 5.73
N ILE A 502 6.99 16.88 5.03
CA ILE A 502 8.26 16.24 5.28
C ILE A 502 9.31 17.33 5.46
N THR A 503 9.98 17.31 6.60
CA THR A 503 11.21 18.08 6.82
C THR A 503 12.40 17.16 6.66
N SER A 504 13.26 17.45 5.69
CA SER A 504 14.46 16.69 5.36
C SER A 504 15.69 17.53 5.64
N GLU A 505 16.60 17.00 6.43
CA GLU A 505 17.88 17.64 6.70
C GLU A 505 19.02 16.77 6.17
N ARG A 506 20.13 17.43 5.83
CA ARG A 506 21.39 16.79 5.56
C ARG A 506 22.51 17.55 6.25
N LYS A 507 23.27 16.85 7.07
CA LYS A 507 24.36 17.40 7.88
C LYS A 507 25.64 16.66 7.53
N ILE A 508 26.52 17.31 6.78
CA ILE A 508 27.84 16.78 6.43
C ILE A 508 28.86 17.47 7.31
N TYR A 509 29.48 16.68 8.16
CA TYR A 509 30.46 17.21 9.12
C TYR A 509 31.76 17.65 8.44
N ALA A 510 32.40 18.63 9.02
CA ALA A 510 33.75 19.08 8.67
C ALA A 510 34.73 17.91 8.72
N SER A 511 35.73 17.87 7.84
CA SER A 511 36.64 16.75 7.59
C SER A 511 36.07 15.62 6.70
N SER A 512 34.83 15.74 6.21
CA SER A 512 34.37 14.93 5.10
C SER A 512 35.11 15.29 3.81
N PHE A 513 35.10 14.40 2.83
CA PHE A 513 35.80 14.61 1.57
C PHE A 513 35.44 15.96 0.92
N ASN A 514 36.48 16.73 0.52
CA ASN A 514 36.39 18.14 0.14
C ASN A 514 35.43 18.44 -1.06
N TYR A 515 35.19 17.42 -1.91
CA TYR A 515 34.27 17.52 -3.03
C TYR A 515 32.81 17.68 -2.54
N PHE A 516 32.48 17.10 -1.39
CA PHE A 516 31.12 17.06 -0.88
C PHE A 516 30.83 18.18 0.14
N ALA A 517 31.80 18.55 0.92
CA ALA A 517 31.71 19.64 1.88
C ALA A 517 33.05 20.34 2.01
N LYS A 518 33.03 21.67 2.14
CA LYS A 518 34.19 22.46 2.43
C LYS A 518 34.67 22.24 3.87
N GLU A 519 35.76 22.90 4.26
CA GLU A 519 36.48 22.67 5.51
C GLU A 519 35.60 22.67 6.78
N LYS A 520 34.48 23.39 6.79
CA LYS A 520 33.61 23.55 7.98
C LYS A 520 32.37 22.67 7.93
N GLY A 521 32.19 21.88 6.85
CA GLY A 521 31.03 21.02 6.63
C GLY A 521 29.99 21.65 5.72
N ALA A 522 28.86 20.98 5.52
CA ALA A 522 27.74 21.45 4.71
C ALA A 522 26.40 21.12 5.38
N TYR A 523 25.39 21.92 5.07
CA TYR A 523 24.05 21.77 5.60
C TYR A 523 23.01 22.04 4.53
N ASP A 524 22.08 21.07 4.33
CA ASP A 524 20.90 21.23 3.49
C ASP A 524 19.65 21.02 4.35
N TYR A 525 18.64 21.83 4.09
CA TYR A 525 17.33 21.79 4.74
C TYR A 525 16.23 21.96 3.69
N TYR A 526 15.24 21.05 3.67
CA TYR A 526 14.11 21.07 2.75
C TYR A 526 12.81 20.76 3.48
N ASP A 527 11.78 21.54 3.18
CA ASP A 527 10.39 21.26 3.50
C ASP A 527 9.66 20.84 2.23
N TYR A 528 9.06 19.64 2.26
CA TYR A 528 8.15 19.15 1.23
C TYR A 528 6.73 19.20 1.76
N LYS A 529 5.81 19.68 0.93
CA LYS A 529 4.38 19.75 1.24
C LYS A 529 3.62 19.16 0.06
N ASP A 530 3.11 17.96 0.25
CA ASP A 530 2.30 17.28 -0.73
C ASP A 530 0.85 17.27 -0.29
N HIS A 531 -0.06 17.48 -1.20
CA HIS A 531 -1.47 17.26 -0.94
C HIS A 531 -2.17 16.62 -2.14
N GLN A 532 -3.11 15.76 -1.85
CA GLN A 532 -4.02 15.17 -2.81
C GLN A 532 -5.45 15.41 -2.36
N THR A 533 -6.28 15.90 -3.29
CA THR A 533 -7.73 15.92 -3.16
C THR A 533 -8.31 14.99 -4.22
N TYR A 534 -9.15 14.07 -3.80
CA TYR A 534 -9.89 13.18 -4.70
C TYR A 534 -11.38 13.25 -4.38
N ILE A 535 -12.21 13.40 -5.42
CA ILE A 535 -13.67 13.43 -5.29
C ILE A 535 -14.23 12.55 -6.41
N ASP A 536 -15.23 11.72 -6.11
CA ASP A 536 -16.01 11.05 -7.12
C ASP A 536 -17.51 10.98 -6.79
N ALA A 537 -18.29 10.76 -7.85
CA ALA A 537 -19.70 10.45 -7.76
C ALA A 537 -20.00 9.27 -8.68
N ILE A 538 -20.64 8.23 -8.16
CA ILE A 538 -20.89 6.98 -8.87
C ILE A 538 -22.34 6.54 -8.67
N ALA A 539 -23.06 6.32 -9.77
CA ALA A 539 -24.34 5.61 -9.76
C ALA A 539 -24.11 4.13 -10.04
N ASN A 540 -24.62 3.27 -9.18
CA ASN A 540 -24.51 1.82 -9.29
C ASN A 540 -25.91 1.23 -9.57
N ILE A 541 -25.99 0.38 -10.58
CA ILE A 541 -27.17 -0.36 -11.00
C ILE A 541 -26.88 -1.85 -10.80
N ASN A 542 -27.74 -2.56 -10.11
CA ASN A 542 -27.65 -4.01 -9.95
C ASN A 542 -29.05 -4.62 -10.01
N LYS A 543 -29.41 -5.23 -11.14
CA LYS A 543 -30.75 -5.73 -11.38
C LYS A 543 -30.72 -7.06 -12.12
N THR A 544 -31.59 -7.98 -11.70
CA THR A 544 -31.81 -9.26 -12.37
C THR A 544 -33.17 -9.25 -13.10
N PHE A 545 -33.17 -9.70 -14.35
CA PHE A 545 -34.34 -9.79 -15.23
C PHE A 545 -34.50 -11.24 -15.74
N GLY A 546 -35.25 -12.06 -15.04
CA GLY A 546 -35.37 -13.47 -15.38
C GLY A 546 -34.04 -14.20 -15.47
N LYS A 547 -33.57 -14.51 -16.67
CA LYS A 547 -32.29 -15.21 -16.91
C LYS A 547 -31.07 -14.28 -17.08
N PHE A 548 -31.29 -12.97 -17.10
CA PHE A 548 -30.26 -11.97 -17.29
C PHE A 548 -30.01 -11.19 -16.01
N SER A 549 -28.78 -10.85 -15.76
CA SER A 549 -28.35 -9.92 -14.73
C SER A 549 -27.58 -8.75 -15.34
N LEU A 550 -27.81 -7.56 -14.82
CA LEU A 550 -27.09 -6.34 -15.19
C LEU A 550 -26.45 -5.75 -13.91
N ALA A 551 -25.13 -5.62 -13.91
CA ALA A 551 -24.42 -4.81 -12.95
C ALA A 551 -23.69 -3.70 -13.70
N ALA A 552 -24.13 -2.45 -13.53
CA ALA A 552 -23.55 -1.31 -14.23
C ALA A 552 -23.18 -0.18 -13.28
N ASN A 553 -22.20 0.61 -13.67
CA ASN A 553 -21.84 1.85 -12.99
C ASN A 553 -21.51 2.95 -13.98
N VAL A 554 -21.90 4.17 -13.63
CA VAL A 554 -21.56 5.40 -14.34
C VAL A 554 -21.02 6.37 -13.31
N GLY A 555 -19.90 6.98 -13.59
CA GLY A 555 -19.27 7.86 -12.63
C GLY A 555 -18.43 8.97 -13.24
N TYR A 556 -18.13 9.92 -12.36
CA TYR A 556 -17.29 11.06 -12.63
C TYR A 556 -16.28 11.17 -11.49
N SER A 557 -15.00 11.49 -11.78
CA SER A 557 -13.98 11.70 -10.77
C SER A 557 -13.14 12.92 -11.05
N TYR A 558 -12.72 13.57 -9.98
CA TYR A 558 -11.79 14.69 -9.94
C TYR A 558 -10.63 14.36 -9.02
N SER A 559 -9.40 14.57 -9.48
CA SER A 559 -8.19 14.42 -8.70
C SER A 559 -7.29 15.64 -8.88
N ASP A 560 -6.86 16.25 -7.80
CA ASP A 560 -5.90 17.36 -7.76
C ASP A 560 -4.73 16.95 -6.86
N TYR A 561 -3.53 16.92 -7.42
CA TYR A 561 -2.29 16.67 -6.71
C TYR A 561 -1.40 17.88 -6.82
N ALA A 562 -0.86 18.35 -5.70
CA ALA A 562 0.13 19.40 -5.68
C ALA A 562 1.28 19.08 -4.73
N SER A 563 2.48 19.40 -5.18
CA SER A 563 3.72 19.25 -4.41
C SER A 563 4.44 20.58 -4.40
N LEU A 564 4.86 21.02 -3.22
CA LEU A 564 5.64 22.21 -2.98
C LEU A 564 6.93 21.83 -2.27
N THR A 565 8.08 22.22 -2.83
CA THR A 565 9.39 22.01 -2.20
C THR A 565 10.03 23.34 -1.94
N ARG A 566 10.45 23.58 -0.69
CA ARG A 566 11.21 24.76 -0.30
C ARG A 566 12.40 24.36 0.56
N GLY A 567 13.54 25.01 0.34
CA GLY A 567 14.70 24.69 1.12
C GLY A 567 15.90 25.56 0.78
N TYR A 568 16.94 25.32 1.51
CA TYR A 568 18.22 25.98 1.36
C TYR A 568 19.34 24.98 1.69
N GLY A 569 20.50 25.20 1.13
CA GLY A 569 21.64 24.35 1.42
C GLY A 569 22.95 24.96 0.95
N GLY A 570 24.05 24.56 1.57
CA GLY A 570 25.37 25.02 1.17
C GLY A 570 26.44 24.70 2.18
N ASN A 571 27.66 25.14 1.87
CA ASN A 571 28.80 24.97 2.75
C ASN A 571 28.73 25.90 3.95
N LEU A 572 29.13 25.40 5.13
CA LEU A 572 29.25 26.18 6.35
C LEU A 572 30.48 27.10 6.27
N VAL A 573 30.35 28.35 6.75
CA VAL A 573 31.42 29.38 6.59
C VAL A 573 31.97 29.97 7.89
N LEU A 574 31.20 29.99 8.97
CA LEU A 574 31.60 30.63 10.21
C LEU A 574 32.15 29.60 11.23
N VAL A 575 31.29 28.68 11.66
CA VAL A 575 31.58 27.72 12.73
C VAL A 575 31.47 26.30 12.20
N PRO A 576 32.52 25.46 12.32
CA PRO A 576 32.47 24.05 11.94
C PRO A 576 31.31 23.32 12.61
N ASN A 577 30.61 22.47 11.85
CA ASN A 577 29.55 21.59 12.33
C ASN A 577 28.37 22.28 13.02
N LYS A 578 28.22 23.61 12.90
CA LYS A 578 27.03 24.34 13.34
C LYS A 578 26.03 24.43 12.20
N PHE A 579 25.12 23.46 12.15
CA PHE A 579 24.11 23.31 11.09
C PHE A 579 22.97 24.31 11.28
N SER A 580 23.08 25.47 10.64
CA SER A 580 22.08 26.51 10.68
C SER A 580 22.16 27.40 9.42
N LEU A 581 21.04 28.01 9.03
CA LEU A 581 20.98 28.92 7.88
C LEU A 581 22.00 30.06 7.98
N ASN A 582 22.16 30.66 9.17
CA ASN A 582 23.06 31.80 9.37
C ASN A 582 24.56 31.42 9.23
N ASN A 583 24.85 30.11 9.13
CA ASN A 583 26.23 29.63 8.96
C ASN A 583 26.50 29.13 7.53
N ILE A 584 25.55 29.29 6.61
CA ILE A 584 25.73 28.97 5.20
C ILE A 584 26.23 30.22 4.45
N ASN A 585 27.13 30.01 3.49
CA ASN A 585 27.56 31.08 2.60
C ASN A 585 26.42 31.55 1.69
N PRO A 586 25.94 32.79 1.78
CA PRO A 586 24.85 33.31 0.94
C PRO A 586 25.21 33.32 -0.55
N SER A 587 26.49 33.40 -0.89
CA SER A 587 26.95 33.39 -2.28
C SER A 587 27.29 31.98 -2.80
N ASP A 588 27.07 30.94 -2.00
CA ASP A 588 27.29 29.57 -2.44
C ASP A 588 26.22 29.16 -3.47
N SER A 589 26.68 28.71 -4.64
CA SER A 589 25.79 28.27 -5.74
C SER A 589 24.90 27.07 -5.38
N LYS A 590 25.17 26.42 -4.22
CA LYS A 590 24.36 25.35 -3.65
C LYS A 590 23.18 25.87 -2.82
N ILE A 591 23.10 27.17 -2.53
CA ILE A 591 21.89 27.73 -1.96
C ILE A 591 20.84 27.69 -3.06
N ARG A 592 19.98 26.70 -2.96
CA ARG A 592 18.85 26.54 -3.86
C ARG A 592 17.59 26.85 -3.06
N GLU A 593 16.92 27.95 -3.36
CA GLU A 593 15.48 27.96 -3.21
C GLU A 593 14.97 26.98 -4.25
N ALA A 594 14.81 25.74 -3.84
CA ALA A 594 14.13 24.76 -4.67
C ALA A 594 12.64 25.10 -4.66
N GLY A 595 12.26 26.14 -5.36
CA GLY A 595 10.88 26.49 -5.65
C GLY A 595 10.41 25.61 -6.80
N GLY A 596 9.86 24.46 -6.50
CA GLY A 596 9.19 23.62 -7.47
C GLY A 596 7.74 23.44 -7.05
N ASP A 597 6.84 24.30 -7.52
CA ASP A 597 5.41 24.06 -7.39
C ASP A 597 4.98 23.16 -8.54
N SER A 598 4.65 21.91 -8.23
CA SER A 598 4.09 20.96 -9.19
C SER A 598 2.63 20.74 -8.90
N LYS A 599 1.77 20.87 -9.91
CA LYS A 599 0.33 20.63 -9.80
C LYS A 599 -0.17 19.82 -10.98
N VAL A 600 -0.89 18.74 -10.69
CA VAL A 600 -1.48 17.87 -11.70
C VAL A 600 -2.95 17.66 -11.38
N ARG A 601 -3.81 17.96 -12.34
CA ARG A 601 -5.26 17.71 -12.29
C ARG A 601 -5.66 16.65 -13.28
N ASN A 602 -6.54 15.77 -12.85
CA ASN A 602 -7.18 14.80 -13.71
C ASN A 602 -8.67 14.80 -13.45
N VAL A 603 -9.43 14.87 -14.53
CA VAL A 603 -10.90 14.75 -14.54
C VAL A 603 -11.23 13.56 -15.39
N ALA A 604 -12.21 12.74 -14.98
CA ALA A 604 -12.60 11.60 -15.79
C ALA A 604 -14.09 11.31 -15.71
N ALA A 605 -14.64 10.86 -16.82
CA ALA A 605 -15.96 10.25 -16.92
C ALA A 605 -15.80 8.79 -17.32
N PHE A 606 -16.51 7.89 -16.65
CA PHE A 606 -16.40 6.45 -16.90
C PHE A 606 -17.72 5.72 -16.75
N ALA A 607 -17.85 4.62 -17.48
CA ALA A 607 -18.97 3.71 -17.37
C ALA A 607 -18.49 2.27 -17.49
N SER A 608 -19.16 1.36 -16.80
CA SER A 608 -18.95 -0.08 -16.91
C SER A 608 -20.29 -0.81 -16.83
N ALA A 609 -20.47 -1.84 -17.65
CA ALA A 609 -21.64 -2.72 -17.63
C ALA A 609 -21.20 -4.17 -17.70
N GLU A 610 -21.71 -5.00 -16.83
CA GLU A 610 -21.58 -6.45 -16.83
C GLU A 610 -22.95 -7.06 -17.06
N LEU A 611 -23.08 -7.79 -18.14
CA LEU A 611 -24.27 -8.51 -18.54
C LEU A 611 -24.06 -10.00 -18.29
N GLY A 612 -24.81 -10.58 -17.36
CA GLY A 612 -24.78 -12.01 -17.06
C GLY A 612 -25.96 -12.73 -17.67
N TRP A 613 -25.74 -13.91 -18.23
CA TRP A 613 -26.78 -14.81 -18.74
C TRP A 613 -26.76 -16.13 -17.98
N ARG A 614 -27.87 -16.45 -17.30
CA ARG A 614 -28.04 -17.68 -16.49
C ARG A 614 -26.92 -17.95 -15.47
N SER A 615 -26.21 -16.95 -15.05
CA SER A 615 -24.96 -17.09 -14.25
C SER A 615 -23.89 -17.98 -14.90
N MET A 616 -23.98 -18.23 -16.20
CA MET A 616 -23.07 -19.09 -17.00
C MET A 616 -22.10 -18.26 -17.84
N VAL A 617 -22.58 -17.16 -18.44
CA VAL A 617 -21.79 -16.30 -19.32
C VAL A 617 -21.92 -14.86 -18.87
N TYR A 618 -20.79 -14.14 -18.84
CA TYR A 618 -20.74 -12.74 -18.48
C TYR A 618 -19.95 -11.94 -19.52
N LEU A 619 -20.57 -10.88 -20.03
CA LEU A 619 -19.93 -9.89 -20.91
C LEU A 619 -19.73 -8.60 -20.11
N THR A 620 -18.47 -8.16 -20.03
CA THR A 620 -18.09 -6.90 -19.37
C THR A 620 -17.66 -5.89 -20.43
N LEU A 621 -18.26 -4.71 -20.40
CA LEU A 621 -17.92 -3.57 -21.24
C LEU A 621 -17.51 -2.41 -20.32
N THR A 622 -16.41 -1.74 -20.63
CA THR A 622 -15.96 -0.57 -19.87
C THR A 622 -15.44 0.50 -20.82
N GLY A 623 -15.77 1.74 -20.55
CA GLY A 623 -15.25 2.91 -21.24
C GLY A 623 -14.90 4.00 -20.24
N ARG A 624 -13.78 4.69 -20.49
CA ARG A 624 -13.34 5.84 -19.70
C ARG A 624 -12.71 6.90 -20.60
N ASN A 625 -12.98 8.17 -20.29
CA ASN A 625 -12.30 9.31 -20.88
C ASN A 625 -11.64 10.13 -19.78
N ASP A 626 -10.34 10.42 -19.93
CA ASP A 626 -9.56 11.26 -19.01
C ASP A 626 -9.20 12.59 -19.69
N TRP A 627 -9.34 13.69 -18.95
CA TRP A 627 -8.81 15.02 -19.22
C TRP A 627 -7.70 15.30 -18.21
N ASN A 628 -6.46 15.36 -18.66
CA ASN A 628 -5.30 15.51 -17.77
C ASN A 628 -4.57 16.82 -18.05
N SER A 629 -4.26 17.59 -17.01
CA SER A 629 -3.58 18.89 -17.14
C SER A 629 -2.18 18.81 -17.78
N ARG A 630 -1.56 17.62 -17.82
CA ARG A 630 -0.29 17.40 -18.51
C ARG A 630 -0.41 17.42 -20.03
N LEU A 631 -1.63 17.29 -20.56
CA LEU A 631 -1.92 17.35 -22.00
C LEU A 631 -2.40 18.73 -22.46
N VAL A 632 -2.40 19.71 -21.59
CA VAL A 632 -2.74 21.10 -21.94
C VAL A 632 -1.83 21.59 -23.07
N ASN A 633 -2.43 22.24 -24.08
CA ASN A 633 -1.77 22.73 -25.29
C ASN A 633 -1.17 21.62 -26.21
N SER A 634 -1.55 20.35 -26.02
CA SER A 634 -1.24 19.28 -26.97
C SER A 634 -2.35 19.12 -28.00
N SER A 635 -2.08 18.36 -29.06
CA SER A 635 -3.10 18.01 -30.06
C SER A 635 -4.18 17.06 -29.52
N GLU A 636 -3.95 16.42 -28.39
CA GLU A 636 -4.86 15.46 -27.72
C GLU A 636 -5.09 15.87 -26.26
N GLU A 637 -6.07 16.76 -26.01
CA GLU A 637 -6.37 17.25 -24.64
C GLU A 637 -7.06 16.20 -23.76
N SER A 638 -7.68 15.20 -24.36
CA SER A 638 -8.31 14.07 -23.64
C SER A 638 -8.13 12.78 -24.41
N PHE A 639 -8.24 11.67 -23.72
CA PHE A 639 -8.11 10.37 -24.34
C PHE A 639 -9.14 9.37 -23.80
N PHE A 640 -9.82 8.71 -24.75
CA PHE A 640 -10.77 7.65 -24.45
C PHE A 640 -10.11 6.29 -24.61
N TYR A 641 -10.53 5.34 -23.74
CA TYR A 641 -10.08 3.96 -23.83
C TYR A 641 -11.15 2.96 -23.42
N PRO A 642 -11.39 1.93 -24.27
CA PRO A 642 -12.34 0.88 -24.04
C PRO A 642 -11.73 -0.36 -23.40
N SER A 643 -12.59 -1.18 -22.77
CA SER A 643 -12.27 -2.56 -22.40
C SER A 643 -13.48 -3.46 -22.66
N VAL A 644 -13.19 -4.66 -23.17
CA VAL A 644 -14.20 -5.70 -23.42
C VAL A 644 -13.70 -7.00 -22.81
N GLY A 645 -14.55 -7.69 -22.06
CA GLY A 645 -14.20 -8.96 -21.43
C GLY A 645 -15.34 -9.96 -21.47
N LEU A 646 -14.99 -11.23 -21.66
CA LEU A 646 -15.93 -12.36 -21.67
C LEU A 646 -15.48 -13.40 -20.64
N SER A 647 -16.43 -13.92 -19.86
CA SER A 647 -16.22 -15.02 -18.93
C SER A 647 -17.32 -16.07 -19.13
N ALA A 648 -16.93 -17.34 -19.21
CA ALA A 648 -17.86 -18.45 -19.37
C ALA A 648 -17.55 -19.56 -18.37
N ILE A 649 -18.58 -19.98 -17.61
CA ILE A 649 -18.48 -21.04 -16.60
C ILE A 649 -18.92 -22.35 -17.24
N VAL A 650 -17.95 -23.07 -17.80
CA VAL A 650 -18.17 -24.29 -18.56
C VAL A 650 -18.85 -25.38 -17.71
N SER A 651 -18.50 -25.44 -16.41
CA SER A 651 -19.09 -26.37 -15.45
C SER A 651 -20.59 -26.16 -15.19
N GLU A 652 -21.12 -24.95 -15.47
CA GLU A 652 -22.55 -24.66 -15.38
C GLU A 652 -23.28 -24.87 -16.73
N MET A 653 -22.54 -24.95 -17.84
CA MET A 653 -23.06 -25.09 -19.19
C MET A 653 -23.25 -26.55 -19.61
N THR A 654 -22.35 -27.41 -19.12
CA THR A 654 -22.35 -28.84 -19.48
C THR A 654 -21.95 -29.71 -18.30
N LYS A 655 -22.38 -30.96 -18.30
CA LYS A 655 -21.96 -31.95 -17.31
C LYS A 655 -20.50 -32.35 -17.57
N LEU A 656 -19.64 -32.04 -16.63
CA LEU A 656 -18.23 -32.43 -16.64
C LEU A 656 -18.02 -33.72 -15.84
N PRO A 657 -16.88 -34.43 -16.04
CA PRO A 657 -16.50 -35.56 -15.18
C PRO A 657 -16.47 -35.13 -13.71
N SER A 658 -16.88 -36.03 -12.81
CA SER A 658 -17.07 -35.73 -11.37
C SER A 658 -15.81 -35.21 -10.65
N PHE A 659 -14.63 -35.48 -11.18
CA PHE A 659 -13.37 -34.94 -10.64
C PHE A 659 -13.14 -33.45 -10.95
N ILE A 660 -13.80 -32.90 -11.97
CA ILE A 660 -13.77 -31.47 -12.29
C ILE A 660 -14.94 -30.79 -11.58
N SER A 661 -14.70 -30.17 -10.46
CA SER A 661 -15.73 -29.50 -9.66
C SER A 661 -16.07 -28.08 -10.14
N TYR A 662 -15.16 -27.45 -10.89
CA TYR A 662 -15.35 -26.12 -11.47
C TYR A 662 -14.44 -25.93 -12.68
N LEU A 663 -14.96 -25.29 -13.73
CA LEU A 663 -14.19 -24.91 -14.91
C LEU A 663 -14.73 -23.60 -15.47
N LYS A 664 -13.84 -22.59 -15.55
CA LYS A 664 -14.13 -21.26 -16.09
C LYS A 664 -13.07 -20.91 -17.14
N VAL A 665 -13.50 -20.33 -18.24
CA VAL A 665 -12.63 -19.71 -19.25
C VAL A 665 -12.94 -18.22 -19.32
N ARG A 666 -11.92 -17.41 -19.57
CA ARG A 666 -12.05 -15.96 -19.66
C ARG A 666 -11.15 -15.38 -20.74
N GLY A 667 -11.55 -14.24 -21.28
CA GLY A 667 -10.74 -13.48 -22.22
C GLY A 667 -11.09 -12.01 -22.17
N SER A 668 -10.11 -11.13 -22.35
CA SER A 668 -10.33 -9.69 -22.38
C SER A 668 -9.40 -8.97 -23.36
N TYR A 669 -9.89 -7.87 -23.89
CA TYR A 669 -9.15 -6.84 -24.61
C TYR A 669 -9.33 -5.53 -23.88
N THR A 670 -8.22 -4.82 -23.66
CA THR A 670 -8.21 -3.53 -22.99
C THR A 670 -7.22 -2.58 -23.64
N GLU A 671 -7.66 -1.36 -23.86
CA GLU A 671 -6.78 -0.25 -24.20
C GLU A 671 -6.71 0.73 -23.04
N VAL A 672 -5.53 1.32 -22.78
CA VAL A 672 -5.32 2.33 -21.74
C VAL A 672 -4.40 3.40 -22.27
N GLY A 673 -4.75 4.66 -22.01
CA GLY A 673 -3.89 5.80 -22.26
C GLY A 673 -3.12 6.20 -21.01
N SER A 674 -1.92 6.73 -21.15
CA SER A 674 -1.14 7.34 -20.08
C SER A 674 -0.67 8.73 -20.54
N PRO A 675 -0.93 9.80 -19.76
CA PRO A 675 -0.44 11.12 -20.11
C PRO A 675 1.09 11.15 -19.99
N VAL A 676 1.71 12.00 -20.75
CA VAL A 676 3.16 12.20 -20.69
C VAL A 676 3.58 12.63 -19.29
N SER A 677 4.59 11.98 -18.73
CA SER A 677 4.95 12.14 -17.31
C SER A 677 5.96 13.25 -17.03
N ARG A 678 6.48 13.96 -18.06
CA ARG A 678 7.61 14.89 -17.89
C ARG A 678 7.19 16.35 -17.88
N SER A 679 7.71 17.10 -16.88
CA SER A 679 7.67 18.56 -16.87
C SER A 679 8.62 19.12 -17.95
N GLY A 680 8.28 20.25 -18.56
CA GLY A 680 9.10 20.93 -19.56
C GLY A 680 8.71 20.63 -21.01
N MET A 681 7.77 19.72 -21.26
CA MET A 681 7.21 19.48 -22.59
C MET A 681 6.15 20.49 -22.99
N THR A 682 5.63 21.29 -22.04
CA THR A 682 4.61 22.30 -22.31
C THR A 682 5.23 23.45 -23.08
N PRO A 683 4.70 23.81 -24.25
CA PRO A 683 5.20 24.97 -25.04
C PRO A 683 5.18 26.26 -24.21
N GLY A 684 6.21 27.04 -24.33
CA GLY A 684 6.30 28.36 -23.72
C GLY A 684 6.79 28.41 -22.28
N THR A 685 7.27 27.28 -21.70
CA THR A 685 7.95 27.32 -20.40
C THR A 685 9.34 27.97 -20.59
N ILE A 686 9.40 29.29 -20.42
CA ILE A 686 10.68 29.99 -20.32
C ILE A 686 11.18 29.82 -18.90
N THR A 687 12.14 28.91 -18.68
CA THR A 687 12.88 28.90 -17.44
C THR A 687 13.92 30.01 -17.50
N THR A 688 13.66 31.08 -16.80
CA THR A 688 14.64 32.19 -16.66
C THR A 688 15.33 32.09 -15.31
N PRO A 689 16.54 31.51 -15.23
CA PRO A 689 17.51 32.08 -14.31
C PRO A 689 18.17 33.22 -15.07
N LEU A 690 18.12 34.43 -14.53
CA LEU A 690 18.98 35.52 -14.91
C LEU A 690 20.43 35.13 -14.59
N VAL A 691 21.11 34.53 -15.53
CA VAL A 691 22.55 34.33 -15.46
C VAL A 691 23.19 35.43 -16.25
N GLY A 692 23.82 36.41 -15.58
CA GLY A 692 24.50 37.49 -16.21
C GLY A 692 23.59 38.53 -16.90
N GLY A 693 22.31 38.62 -16.45
CA GLY A 693 21.38 39.64 -17.01
C GLY A 693 20.73 39.26 -18.35
N SER A 694 20.95 38.05 -18.87
CA SER A 694 20.37 37.57 -20.12
C SER A 694 19.29 36.52 -19.86
N LEU A 695 18.16 36.59 -20.58
CA LEU A 695 17.15 35.58 -20.63
C LEU A 695 17.71 34.34 -21.33
N LYS A 696 17.74 33.18 -20.63
CA LYS A 696 18.14 31.91 -21.23
C LYS A 696 16.89 31.16 -21.68
N SER A 697 16.83 30.80 -22.96
CA SER A 697 15.79 29.91 -23.48
C SER A 697 15.91 28.54 -22.85
N THR A 698 14.84 27.76 -22.85
CA THR A 698 14.87 26.38 -22.37
C THR A 698 15.88 25.58 -23.19
N ASP A 699 16.64 24.71 -22.55
CA ASP A 699 17.55 23.77 -23.25
C ASP A 699 16.78 22.70 -24.07
N ILE A 700 15.44 22.71 -24.00
CA ILE A 700 14.56 21.71 -24.62
C ILE A 700 13.86 22.32 -25.81
N TYR A 701 13.96 21.69 -26.97
CA TYR A 701 13.21 22.06 -28.18
C TYR A 701 11.70 21.96 -27.91
N PRO A 702 10.91 23.02 -28.20
CA PRO A 702 9.46 22.99 -27.99
C PRO A 702 8.81 21.87 -28.81
N PHE A 703 8.12 20.99 -28.12
CA PHE A 703 7.38 19.88 -28.72
C PHE A 703 5.88 20.11 -28.46
N THR A 704 5.10 20.29 -29.52
CA THR A 704 3.68 20.71 -29.44
C THR A 704 2.69 19.60 -29.78
N ASP A 705 3.11 18.61 -30.55
CA ASP A 705 2.25 17.52 -31.04
C ASP A 705 2.47 16.20 -30.26
N TYR A 706 2.43 16.28 -28.95
CA TYR A 706 2.52 15.06 -28.13
C TYR A 706 1.15 14.48 -27.86
N LYS A 707 1.12 13.14 -27.79
CA LYS A 707 -0.06 12.29 -27.56
C LYS A 707 0.13 11.46 -26.30
N ALA A 708 -0.97 11.01 -25.73
CA ALA A 708 -0.89 10.03 -24.66
C ALA A 708 -0.22 8.73 -25.12
N GLU A 709 0.64 8.13 -24.28
CA GLU A 709 1.10 6.76 -24.51
C GLU A 709 -0.09 5.81 -24.47
N ARG A 710 -0.13 4.81 -25.36
CA ARG A 710 -1.24 3.85 -25.50
C ARG A 710 -0.77 2.42 -25.27
N THR A 711 -1.36 1.75 -24.27
CA THR A 711 -1.11 0.32 -24.02
C THR A 711 -2.33 -0.48 -24.44
N LYS A 712 -2.13 -1.42 -25.37
CA LYS A 712 -3.14 -2.42 -25.80
C LYS A 712 -2.79 -3.76 -25.22
N SER A 713 -3.76 -4.45 -24.61
CA SER A 713 -3.53 -5.71 -23.92
C SER A 713 -4.60 -6.75 -24.26
N TYR A 714 -4.15 -7.98 -24.46
CA TYR A 714 -4.97 -9.18 -24.61
C TYR A 714 -4.67 -10.13 -23.45
N GLU A 715 -5.71 -10.72 -22.89
CA GLU A 715 -5.58 -11.70 -21.81
C GLU A 715 -6.52 -12.88 -22.08
N PHE A 716 -6.01 -14.11 -21.89
CA PHE A 716 -6.79 -15.34 -21.86
C PHE A 716 -6.48 -16.11 -20.60
N GLY A 717 -7.49 -16.64 -19.93
CA GLY A 717 -7.31 -17.38 -18.70
C GLY A 717 -8.26 -18.57 -18.55
N LEU A 718 -7.82 -19.51 -17.74
CA LEU A 718 -8.55 -20.70 -17.36
C LEU A 718 -8.43 -20.90 -15.86
N THR A 719 -9.58 -21.10 -15.19
CA THR A 719 -9.62 -21.49 -13.77
C THR A 719 -10.30 -22.83 -13.65
N ALA A 720 -9.64 -23.80 -13.03
CA ALA A 720 -10.16 -25.14 -12.81
C ALA A 720 -10.04 -25.54 -11.34
N ARG A 721 -11.00 -26.33 -10.84
CA ARG A 721 -10.95 -26.95 -9.50
C ARG A 721 -11.23 -28.43 -9.62
N PHE A 722 -10.35 -29.22 -9.00
CA PHE A 722 -10.43 -30.67 -9.07
C PHE A 722 -10.69 -31.23 -7.66
N TRP A 723 -11.60 -32.21 -7.56
CA TRP A 723 -11.97 -32.89 -6.31
C TRP A 723 -12.33 -31.93 -5.16
N LYS A 724 -12.64 -30.65 -5.45
CA LYS A 724 -12.85 -29.56 -4.48
C LYS A 724 -11.62 -29.24 -3.60
N LYS A 725 -10.47 -29.89 -3.82
CA LYS A 725 -9.23 -29.77 -3.04
C LYS A 725 -8.10 -29.08 -3.79
N LEU A 726 -8.02 -29.29 -5.09
CA LEU A 726 -6.96 -28.73 -5.95
C LEU A 726 -7.53 -27.62 -6.81
N SER A 727 -6.92 -26.43 -6.75
CA SER A 727 -7.25 -25.29 -7.60
C SER A 727 -6.11 -25.01 -8.57
N PHE A 728 -6.43 -24.70 -9.80
CA PHE A 728 -5.48 -24.33 -10.85
C PHE A 728 -5.99 -23.11 -11.56
N ASP A 729 -5.16 -22.06 -11.65
CA ASP A 729 -5.40 -20.88 -12.46
C ASP A 729 -4.25 -20.69 -13.45
N PHE A 730 -4.60 -20.41 -14.69
CA PHE A 730 -3.69 -20.15 -15.78
C PHE A 730 -4.10 -18.88 -16.48
N THR A 731 -3.13 -18.00 -16.77
CA THR A 731 -3.34 -16.78 -17.54
C THR A 731 -2.21 -16.61 -18.53
N TRP A 732 -2.55 -16.40 -19.81
CA TRP A 732 -1.65 -15.91 -20.83
C TRP A 732 -1.99 -14.46 -21.13
N TYR A 733 -0.96 -13.62 -21.32
CA TYR A 733 -1.15 -12.22 -21.67
C TYR A 733 -0.14 -11.75 -22.72
N LYS A 734 -0.57 -10.72 -23.46
CA LYS A 734 0.27 -9.94 -24.38
C LYS A 734 -0.14 -8.48 -24.30
N SER A 735 0.80 -7.57 -24.12
CA SER A 735 0.57 -6.12 -24.13
C SER A 735 1.63 -5.40 -24.97
N ASN A 736 1.19 -4.35 -25.66
CA ASN A 736 2.04 -3.47 -26.46
C ASN A 736 1.80 -2.02 -26.06
N THR A 737 2.88 -1.27 -25.77
CA THR A 737 2.82 0.16 -25.42
C THR A 737 3.44 0.98 -26.54
N TYR A 738 2.63 1.84 -27.14
CA TYR A 738 2.97 2.70 -28.28
C TYR A 738 3.11 4.16 -27.84
N ASN A 739 3.68 4.99 -28.73
CA ASN A 739 3.88 6.45 -28.54
C ASN A 739 4.72 6.75 -27.28
N GLN A 740 5.73 5.95 -27.01
CA GLN A 740 6.59 6.17 -25.85
C GLN A 740 7.43 7.44 -26.06
N THR A 741 7.60 8.20 -24.97
CA THR A 741 8.33 9.45 -25.01
C THR A 741 9.80 9.20 -24.69
N PHE A 742 10.68 9.62 -25.61
CA PHE A 742 12.13 9.56 -25.44
C PHE A 742 12.73 10.96 -25.42
N VAL A 743 13.86 11.08 -24.75
CA VAL A 743 14.69 12.29 -24.79
C VAL A 743 15.89 12.06 -25.68
N GLY A 744 15.98 12.80 -26.77
CA GLY A 744 17.14 12.84 -27.65
C GLY A 744 18.01 14.07 -27.40
N ASP A 745 19.32 13.94 -27.61
CA ASP A 745 20.23 15.07 -27.58
C ASP A 745 20.25 15.77 -28.94
N LEU A 746 20.28 17.09 -28.95
CA LEU A 746 20.42 17.92 -30.12
C LEU A 746 21.84 18.52 -30.20
N PRO A 747 22.39 18.74 -31.40
CA PRO A 747 23.61 19.50 -31.55
C PRO A 747 23.45 20.92 -30.97
N GLU A 748 24.47 21.44 -30.30
CA GLU A 748 24.44 22.79 -29.71
C GLU A 748 24.18 23.90 -30.75
N SER A 749 24.53 23.63 -32.00
CA SER A 749 24.23 24.54 -33.13
C SER A 749 22.74 24.77 -33.40
N SER A 750 21.88 23.89 -32.88
CA SER A 750 20.40 24.06 -32.97
C SER A 750 19.84 25.11 -32.01
N GLY A 751 20.66 25.62 -31.08
CA GLY A 751 20.22 26.47 -29.97
C GLY A 751 19.51 25.73 -28.84
N TYR A 752 19.34 24.42 -28.94
CA TYR A 752 18.71 23.53 -27.93
C TYR A 752 19.64 22.36 -27.63
N LYS A 753 19.51 21.79 -26.47
CA LYS A 753 20.31 20.60 -26.08
C LYS A 753 19.54 19.31 -26.23
N LYS A 754 18.21 19.37 -26.06
CA LYS A 754 17.35 18.18 -25.99
C LYS A 754 16.09 18.33 -26.82
N VAL A 755 15.59 17.22 -27.34
CA VAL A 755 14.29 17.11 -28.00
C VAL A 755 13.52 15.93 -27.45
N TYR A 756 12.21 16.07 -27.29
CA TYR A 756 11.32 14.96 -27.00
C TYR A 756 10.80 14.35 -28.30
N LEU A 757 10.88 13.03 -28.37
CA LEU A 757 10.41 12.22 -29.49
C LEU A 757 9.41 11.22 -28.97
N GLN A 758 8.31 11.04 -29.68
CA GLN A 758 7.35 9.99 -29.41
C GLN A 758 7.45 8.90 -30.46
N ALA A 759 7.93 7.74 -30.07
CA ALA A 759 8.15 6.59 -30.95
C ALA A 759 8.16 5.29 -30.14
N GLY A 760 8.34 4.19 -30.84
CA GLY A 760 8.59 2.90 -30.20
C GLY A 760 7.32 2.13 -29.83
N ASN A 761 7.56 0.83 -29.64
CA ASN A 761 6.59 -0.17 -29.23
C ASN A 761 7.28 -1.16 -28.29
N VAL A 762 6.91 -1.16 -27.04
CA VAL A 762 7.37 -2.15 -26.06
C VAL A 762 6.35 -3.27 -25.95
N GLU A 763 6.77 -4.48 -26.27
CA GLU A 763 5.96 -5.68 -26.12
C GLU A 763 6.32 -6.43 -24.85
N ASN A 764 5.29 -6.74 -24.05
CA ASN A 764 5.37 -7.65 -22.91
C ASN A 764 4.41 -8.82 -23.14
N ARG A 765 4.91 -10.04 -23.04
CA ARG A 765 4.10 -11.26 -23.12
C ARG A 765 4.55 -12.27 -22.09
N GLY A 766 3.61 -13.06 -21.57
CA GLY A 766 3.98 -14.06 -20.60
C GLY A 766 2.84 -14.96 -20.18
N VAL A 767 3.17 -15.82 -19.21
CA VAL A 767 2.24 -16.75 -18.59
C VAL A 767 2.32 -16.63 -17.09
N GLU A 768 1.18 -16.75 -16.45
CA GLU A 768 1.01 -16.79 -14.98
C GLU A 768 0.27 -18.08 -14.64
N MET A 769 0.74 -18.81 -13.63
CA MET A 769 0.10 -20.04 -13.14
C MET A 769 0.05 -20.00 -11.62
N SER A 770 -1.05 -20.47 -11.06
CA SER A 770 -1.22 -20.69 -9.64
C SER A 770 -1.82 -22.09 -9.41
N LEU A 771 -1.19 -22.86 -8.53
CA LEU A 771 -1.66 -24.17 -8.10
C LEU A 771 -1.86 -24.14 -6.59
N GLY A 772 -3.07 -24.39 -6.12
CA GLY A 772 -3.43 -24.43 -4.72
C GLY A 772 -3.95 -25.80 -4.32
N TYR A 773 -3.53 -26.30 -3.18
CA TYR A 773 -4.08 -27.51 -2.56
C TYR A 773 -4.54 -27.22 -1.14
N SER A 774 -5.77 -27.61 -0.81
CA SER A 774 -6.36 -27.43 0.52
C SER A 774 -7.09 -28.70 0.91
N ASP A 775 -6.75 -29.26 2.08
CA ASP A 775 -7.39 -30.45 2.63
C ASP A 775 -7.33 -30.47 4.16
N ASN A 776 -8.25 -31.25 4.76
CA ASN A 776 -8.32 -31.49 6.20
C ASN A 776 -8.00 -32.96 6.47
N PHE A 777 -6.95 -33.22 7.26
CA PHE A 777 -6.51 -34.54 7.68
C PHE A 777 -6.72 -34.69 9.19
N GLY A 778 -7.91 -35.12 9.61
CA GLY A 778 -8.17 -35.46 11.02
C GLY A 778 -7.76 -34.34 12.00
N GLY A 779 -8.23 -33.15 11.86
CA GLY A 779 -7.88 -32.01 12.73
C GLY A 779 -6.66 -31.17 12.29
N LEU A 780 -5.90 -31.62 11.27
CA LEU A 780 -4.85 -30.86 10.62
C LEU A 780 -5.40 -30.25 9.34
N GLN A 781 -5.49 -28.93 9.27
CA GLN A 781 -5.79 -28.21 8.04
C GLN A 781 -4.48 -27.91 7.29
N TRP A 782 -4.36 -28.45 6.07
CA TRP A 782 -3.21 -28.24 5.19
C TRP A 782 -3.59 -27.35 4.01
N ASN A 783 -2.90 -26.22 3.85
CA ASN A 783 -3.02 -25.33 2.72
C ASN A 783 -1.64 -25.12 2.12
N SER A 784 -1.50 -25.35 0.82
CA SER A 784 -0.27 -25.07 0.07
C SER A 784 -0.58 -24.39 -1.25
N SER A 785 0.30 -23.50 -1.68
CA SER A 785 0.19 -22.81 -2.97
C SER A 785 1.55 -22.73 -3.65
N LEU A 786 1.53 -22.84 -4.96
CA LEU A 786 2.67 -22.63 -5.83
C LEU A 786 2.27 -21.61 -6.90
N VAL A 787 3.07 -20.56 -7.05
CA VAL A 787 2.89 -19.53 -8.08
C VAL A 787 4.10 -19.53 -9.03
N TYR A 788 3.81 -19.39 -10.32
CA TYR A 788 4.82 -19.32 -11.38
C TYR A 788 4.44 -18.22 -12.35
N SER A 789 5.43 -17.43 -12.78
CA SER A 789 5.27 -16.43 -13.82
C SER A 789 6.52 -16.34 -14.70
N LYS A 790 6.30 -16.16 -16.00
CA LYS A 790 7.35 -15.98 -16.99
C LYS A 790 6.91 -14.96 -18.03
#